data_764a36fcb7cf420139616a140dd140ad
#
_entry.id   764a36fcb7cf420139616a140dd140ad
#
_cell.length_a   1.000
_cell.length_b   1.000
_cell.length_c   1.000
_cell.angle_alpha   90.00
_cell.angle_beta   90.00
_cell.angle_gamma   90.00
#
_symmetry.space_group_name_H-M   'P 1'
#
loop_
_entity.id
_entity.type
_entity.pdbx_description
1 polymer ?
#
loop_
_entity_poly.entity_id
_entity_poly.type
_entity_poly.pdbx_seq_one_letter_code
_entity_poly.pdbx_strand_id
1 'polypeptide(L)'
;MIKSKKKFSFICFLFCLQISFSQNTEKKILLIDALNFIEKKHNVSFNYSNDVLENILVDKPKKNLRIELLLEKLFIETNLKFTLLKDGQIIISKKEESEKVTILDEIILNNILTKGISVKKGGKITIRPNEFKILPGLAEPDILQSIQSLPGVLNANKKLSDINIRGGTHDQNLFLWNNIKMYQTGHFFGLISPFNPYLIKEVNLLKNGTSSKYGDGVSSIIEMNNKKSNTKETKVGFGTDLISLDAFLITPMSKKTELQFSARRAYTDVLRTITYNNFFDRIFQDSDLNPNNAQNTSENEKFFFYDISATIYHKFSKKHQLQVNFLNINNNLKYSNTQNTNSFLVPNNLSQNTFAISTDYHFKQNNLKLDAQLFFSKYSQFSTVNNLINGNRNQILNQENLIQENGLKLHGKYQFLDRLDLSFGYQLNETGITNAEDVVSPSFQRFIKEVVLTHSLFYELAYQSVANKFAGKIGFRNNYFEKFDIFNFEPRVSLNYNFLNDFKLEFLGEMKSQVTSQIIDLPQDFLGVENKRWILSNNDNIPILKSKQVSLALRYKKKNFIVTAETYLKRIDGVTSRSQGFQNQFEFSNTNGNQKSSGLELLVHNKFKNVKTWITYNFNNNSIFLEGLNNNSYFPTNQDIRHSLSLNTSVEVNQFNFAIAGNWHTGKPFTSINTTNPLETNSTINFNTVNSNNLKNYFRVDFSMNYTFKFKGRIGLSIWNLLDTKNILNTYYNLDENNFIKTINTNSLGLTPNVSFRINF
;
A
#
# COMPACT_ATOMS: atom_id res chain seq x y z
N MET A 1 -35.56 5.32 42.68
CA MET A 1 -36.68 4.52 42.15
C MET A 1 -36.20 3.73 40.96
N ILE A 2 -36.05 2.50 41.19
CA ILE A 2 -35.99 1.29 40.40
C ILE A 2 -35.51 1.43 38.94
N LYS A 3 -34.25 1.02 38.70
CA LYS A 3 -33.66 0.72 37.39
C LYS A 3 -33.88 -0.77 37.05
N SER A 4 -34.52 -1.05 35.97
CA SER A 4 -34.58 -2.40 35.40
C SER A 4 -33.34 -2.65 34.52
N LYS A 5 -32.49 -3.57 34.93
CA LYS A 5 -31.39 -4.12 34.12
C LYS A 5 -31.99 -5.15 33.16
N LYS A 6 -32.01 -4.88 31.85
CA LYS A 6 -32.22 -5.91 30.84
C LYS A 6 -30.89 -6.62 30.57
N LYS A 7 -30.80 -7.86 31.00
CA LYS A 7 -29.75 -8.80 30.60
C LYS A 7 -30.03 -9.24 29.16
N PHE A 8 -29.10 -8.93 28.25
CA PHE A 8 -29.11 -9.46 26.90
C PHE A 8 -28.45 -10.85 26.94
N SER A 9 -29.28 -11.89 26.82
CA SER A 9 -28.85 -13.29 26.75
C SER A 9 -28.58 -13.61 25.28
N PHE A 10 -27.32 -13.81 24.93
CA PHE A 10 -26.90 -14.24 23.59
C PHE A 10 -27.11 -15.74 23.49
N ILE A 11 -28.22 -16.16 22.83
CA ILE A 11 -28.50 -17.57 22.54
C ILE A 11 -27.75 -17.93 21.24
N CYS A 12 -26.66 -18.68 21.39
CA CYS A 12 -26.04 -19.45 20.30
C CYS A 12 -26.99 -20.56 19.85
N PHE A 13 -27.59 -20.38 18.67
CA PHE A 13 -28.35 -21.46 18.03
C PHE A 13 -27.35 -22.39 17.33
N LEU A 14 -26.90 -23.44 18.03
CA LEU A 14 -26.22 -24.58 17.43
C LEU A 14 -27.29 -25.47 16.80
N PHE A 15 -27.39 -25.44 15.47
CA PHE A 15 -28.12 -26.44 14.72
C PHE A 15 -27.26 -27.69 14.61
N CYS A 16 -27.42 -28.65 15.52
CA CYS A 16 -26.95 -30.03 15.36
C CYS A 16 -27.85 -30.74 14.33
N LEU A 17 -27.41 -30.79 13.09
CA LEU A 17 -27.88 -31.77 12.13
C LEU A 17 -27.21 -33.11 12.47
N GLN A 18 -27.89 -33.95 13.21
CA GLN A 18 -27.55 -35.38 13.32
C GLN A 18 -27.92 -36.05 11.99
N ILE A 19 -26.96 -36.22 11.12
CA ILE A 19 -27.08 -37.15 9.99
C ILE A 19 -26.75 -38.54 10.55
N SER A 20 -27.79 -39.34 10.72
CA SER A 20 -27.64 -40.76 11.03
C SER A 20 -27.09 -41.47 9.81
N PHE A 21 -25.78 -41.76 9.81
CA PHE A 21 -25.19 -42.69 8.86
C PHE A 21 -25.56 -44.13 9.28
N SER A 22 -26.41 -44.75 8.50
CA SER A 22 -26.59 -46.20 8.52
C SER A 22 -25.25 -46.84 8.09
N GLN A 23 -24.57 -47.47 9.01
CA GLN A 23 -23.38 -48.29 8.71
C GLN A 23 -23.82 -49.57 8.04
N ASN A 24 -23.81 -49.63 6.71
CA ASN A 24 -23.70 -50.90 5.99
C ASN A 24 -22.25 -51.38 6.12
N THR A 25 -22.03 -52.38 6.94
CA THR A 25 -20.72 -53.08 7.05
C THR A 25 -20.55 -53.94 5.79
N GLU A 26 -20.07 -53.33 4.68
CA GLU A 26 -19.52 -54.12 3.55
C GLU A 26 -18.18 -54.76 3.99
N LYS A 27 -18.01 -56.08 3.77
CA LYS A 27 -16.77 -56.77 4.11
C LYS A 27 -15.61 -56.22 3.30
N LYS A 28 -14.61 -55.62 3.97
CA LYS A 28 -13.35 -55.20 3.35
C LYS A 28 -12.50 -56.42 3.02
N ILE A 29 -11.86 -56.39 1.84
CA ILE A 29 -10.92 -57.42 1.35
C ILE A 29 -9.57 -56.78 1.06
N LEU A 30 -8.51 -57.58 0.96
CA LEU A 30 -7.20 -57.05 0.54
C LEU A 30 -7.28 -56.52 -0.90
N LEU A 31 -6.58 -55.43 -1.18
CA LEU A 31 -6.58 -54.81 -2.50
C LEU A 31 -6.08 -55.79 -3.56
N ILE A 32 -5.07 -56.62 -3.22
CA ILE A 32 -4.54 -57.65 -4.13
C ILE A 32 -5.62 -58.67 -4.55
N ASP A 33 -6.52 -59.06 -3.63
CA ASP A 33 -7.63 -59.99 -3.92
C ASP A 33 -8.70 -59.32 -4.80
N ALA A 34 -8.92 -58.01 -4.59
CA ALA A 34 -9.83 -57.23 -5.42
C ALA A 34 -9.30 -57.06 -6.85
N LEU A 35 -8.01 -56.83 -7.02
CA LEU A 35 -7.32 -56.76 -8.33
C LEU A 35 -7.37 -58.08 -9.08
N ASN A 36 -7.02 -59.21 -8.41
CA ASN A 36 -7.10 -60.53 -9.00
C ASN A 36 -8.54 -60.90 -9.45
N PHE A 37 -9.57 -60.42 -8.73
CA PHE A 37 -10.94 -60.62 -9.13
C PHE A 37 -11.28 -59.82 -10.40
N ILE A 38 -10.76 -58.60 -10.51
CA ILE A 38 -10.99 -57.70 -11.67
C ILE A 38 -10.24 -58.22 -12.91
N GLU A 39 -9.00 -58.71 -12.78
CA GLU A 39 -8.22 -59.34 -13.86
C GLU A 39 -8.99 -60.48 -14.52
N LYS A 40 -9.47 -61.40 -13.71
CA LYS A 40 -10.23 -62.59 -14.20
C LYS A 40 -11.55 -62.21 -14.87
N LYS A 41 -12.16 -61.10 -14.47
CA LYS A 41 -13.47 -60.73 -14.96
C LYS A 41 -13.45 -59.83 -16.21
N HIS A 42 -12.47 -58.93 -16.30
CA HIS A 42 -12.41 -57.92 -17.33
C HIS A 42 -11.30 -58.14 -18.37
N ASN A 43 -10.58 -59.26 -18.25
CA ASN A 43 -9.46 -59.63 -19.12
C ASN A 43 -8.41 -58.54 -19.29
N VAL A 44 -7.99 -57.98 -18.14
CA VAL A 44 -6.96 -56.92 -18.03
C VAL A 44 -5.83 -57.47 -17.16
N SER A 45 -4.64 -56.88 -17.22
CA SER A 45 -3.52 -57.20 -16.37
C SER A 45 -3.04 -55.97 -15.57
N PHE A 46 -2.74 -56.17 -14.28
CA PHE A 46 -2.21 -55.09 -13.42
C PHE A 46 -0.69 -55.25 -13.25
N ASN A 47 0.01 -54.14 -13.50
CA ASN A 47 1.45 -54.04 -13.26
C ASN A 47 1.69 -53.14 -12.04
N TYR A 48 2.28 -53.69 -10.96
CA TYR A 48 2.58 -53.00 -9.72
C TYR A 48 3.82 -53.60 -9.05
N SER A 49 4.47 -52.82 -8.18
CA SER A 49 5.49 -53.32 -7.26
C SER A 49 4.83 -53.83 -5.99
N ASN A 50 5.30 -54.96 -5.47
CA ASN A 50 4.71 -55.62 -4.29
C ASN A 50 4.64 -54.71 -3.06
N ASP A 51 5.63 -53.81 -2.89
CA ASP A 51 5.69 -52.82 -1.79
C ASP A 51 4.59 -51.75 -1.86
N VAL A 52 3.88 -51.68 -2.99
CA VAL A 52 2.84 -50.67 -3.22
C VAL A 52 1.48 -51.13 -2.72
N LEU A 53 1.22 -52.42 -2.68
CA LEU A 53 -0.08 -53.01 -2.35
C LEU A 53 -0.17 -53.63 -0.94
N GLU A 54 0.94 -53.65 -0.18
CA GLU A 54 0.98 -54.32 1.14
C GLU A 54 -0.03 -53.74 2.12
N ASN A 55 -0.88 -54.64 2.68
CA ASN A 55 -1.85 -54.36 3.75
C ASN A 55 -2.95 -53.31 3.44
N ILE A 56 -3.29 -53.08 2.19
CA ILE A 56 -4.37 -52.17 1.84
C ILE A 56 -5.70 -52.93 1.79
N LEU A 57 -6.67 -52.48 2.61
CA LEU A 57 -8.03 -53.00 2.64
C LEU A 57 -8.97 -52.11 1.84
N VAL A 58 -9.75 -52.70 0.95
CA VAL A 58 -10.73 -52.01 0.07
C VAL A 58 -12.09 -52.68 0.14
N ASP A 59 -13.13 -51.97 -0.24
CA ASP A 59 -14.48 -52.52 -0.34
C ASP A 59 -14.55 -53.55 -1.48
N LYS A 60 -15.31 -54.62 -1.28
CA LYS A 60 -15.47 -55.67 -2.28
C LYS A 60 -16.07 -55.15 -3.56
N PRO A 61 -15.43 -55.40 -4.76
CA PRO A 61 -15.90 -54.87 -6.05
C PRO A 61 -17.32 -55.36 -6.39
N LYS A 62 -18.22 -54.44 -6.76
CA LYS A 62 -19.59 -54.77 -7.17
C LYS A 62 -19.62 -55.37 -8.60
N LYS A 63 -20.40 -56.48 -8.78
CA LYS A 63 -20.37 -57.30 -9.98
C LYS A 63 -20.73 -56.66 -11.33
N ASN A 64 -21.37 -55.45 -11.38
CA ASN A 64 -21.97 -54.90 -12.59
C ASN A 64 -21.50 -53.50 -12.99
N LEU A 65 -20.29 -53.06 -12.65
CA LEU A 65 -19.73 -51.76 -13.04
C LEU A 65 -18.72 -51.89 -14.19
N ARG A 66 -18.61 -50.84 -15.03
CA ARG A 66 -17.53 -50.69 -16.03
C ARG A 66 -16.21 -50.60 -15.31
N ILE A 67 -15.13 -51.10 -15.93
CA ILE A 67 -13.82 -51.19 -15.31
C ILE A 67 -13.28 -49.86 -14.81
N GLU A 68 -13.45 -48.77 -15.56
CA GLU A 68 -12.99 -47.43 -15.19
C GLU A 68 -13.66 -46.94 -13.89
N LEU A 69 -14.99 -47.06 -13.81
CA LEU A 69 -15.76 -46.66 -12.62
C LEU A 69 -15.47 -47.56 -11.41
N LEU A 70 -15.10 -48.83 -11.66
CA LEU A 70 -14.78 -49.77 -10.63
C LEU A 70 -13.41 -49.45 -10.04
N LEU A 71 -12.42 -49.14 -10.91
CA LEU A 71 -11.09 -48.74 -10.47
C LEU A 71 -11.13 -47.36 -9.79
N GLU A 72 -11.89 -46.40 -10.27
CA GLU A 72 -12.05 -45.09 -9.59
C GLU A 72 -12.59 -45.26 -8.18
N LYS A 73 -13.61 -46.10 -7.97
CA LYS A 73 -14.15 -46.36 -6.63
C LYS A 73 -13.16 -47.11 -5.73
N LEU A 74 -12.42 -48.06 -6.28
CA LEU A 74 -11.48 -48.87 -5.55
C LEU A 74 -10.25 -48.09 -5.06
N PHE A 75 -9.83 -47.07 -5.86
CA PHE A 75 -8.67 -46.25 -5.55
C PHE A 75 -8.97 -44.91 -4.86
N ILE A 76 -10.27 -44.54 -4.71
CA ILE A 76 -10.69 -43.30 -4.05
C ILE A 76 -10.17 -43.18 -2.61
N GLU A 77 -10.21 -44.29 -1.85
CA GLU A 77 -9.76 -44.32 -0.45
C GLU A 77 -8.30 -44.73 -0.27
N THR A 78 -7.59 -45.06 -1.37
CA THR A 78 -6.19 -45.48 -1.32
C THR A 78 -5.24 -44.35 -1.76
N ASN A 79 -4.00 -44.37 -1.27
CA ASN A 79 -2.97 -43.43 -1.74
C ASN A 79 -2.28 -43.92 -3.04
N LEU A 80 -3.08 -44.55 -3.93
CA LEU A 80 -2.63 -45.10 -5.19
C LEU A 80 -3.34 -44.45 -6.37
N LYS A 81 -2.65 -44.44 -7.52
CA LYS A 81 -3.21 -44.03 -8.83
C LYS A 81 -3.06 -45.18 -9.84
N PHE A 82 -3.98 -45.25 -10.78
CA PHE A 82 -3.89 -46.16 -11.91
C PHE A 82 -3.77 -45.44 -13.23
N THR A 83 -3.10 -46.05 -14.19
CA THR A 83 -2.97 -45.54 -15.57
C THR A 83 -3.30 -46.67 -16.52
N LEU A 84 -4.33 -46.49 -17.35
CA LEU A 84 -4.73 -47.45 -18.39
C LEU A 84 -3.84 -47.26 -19.62
N LEU A 85 -3.22 -48.35 -20.09
CA LEU A 85 -2.47 -48.37 -21.35
C LEU A 85 -3.34 -48.90 -22.51
N LYS A 86 -2.94 -48.57 -23.73
CA LYS A 86 -3.73 -48.90 -24.94
C LYS A 86 -3.84 -50.42 -25.24
N ASP A 87 -3.03 -51.21 -24.58
CA ASP A 87 -2.94 -52.67 -24.72
C ASP A 87 -3.71 -53.47 -23.65
N GLY A 88 -4.54 -52.78 -22.83
CA GLY A 88 -5.30 -53.38 -21.74
C GLY A 88 -4.51 -53.61 -20.44
N GLN A 89 -3.27 -53.14 -20.39
CA GLN A 89 -2.48 -53.15 -19.15
C GLN A 89 -2.80 -51.97 -18.27
N ILE A 90 -2.81 -52.15 -16.95
CA ILE A 90 -3.09 -51.13 -15.95
C ILE A 90 -1.92 -51.00 -14.99
N ILE A 91 -1.26 -49.87 -14.98
CA ILE A 91 -0.14 -49.64 -14.06
C ILE A 91 -0.69 -49.01 -12.77
N ILE A 92 -0.34 -49.57 -11.62
CA ILE A 92 -0.64 -49.03 -10.30
C ILE A 92 0.64 -48.47 -9.68
N SER A 93 0.60 -47.20 -9.25
CA SER A 93 1.71 -46.52 -8.57
C SER A 93 1.22 -45.77 -7.35
N LYS A 94 2.06 -45.49 -6.36
CA LYS A 94 1.76 -44.58 -5.29
C LYS A 94 1.44 -43.20 -5.90
N LYS A 95 0.36 -42.57 -5.43
CA LYS A 95 0.23 -41.15 -5.63
C LYS A 95 1.46 -40.52 -4.98
N GLU A 96 2.41 -40.00 -5.79
CA GLU A 96 3.38 -39.09 -5.21
C GLU A 96 2.58 -38.12 -4.35
N GLU A 97 2.97 -37.91 -3.10
CA GLU A 97 2.58 -36.72 -2.37
C GLU A 97 3.16 -35.53 -3.15
N SER A 98 2.57 -35.20 -4.30
CA SER A 98 2.65 -33.84 -4.78
C SER A 98 2.15 -33.05 -3.58
N GLU A 99 3.02 -32.24 -2.99
CA GLU A 99 2.56 -31.13 -2.18
C GLU A 99 1.31 -30.64 -2.89
N LYS A 100 0.13 -30.78 -2.30
CA LYS A 100 -1.10 -30.20 -2.84
C LYS A 100 -0.80 -28.74 -2.93
N VAL A 101 -0.20 -28.33 -4.05
CA VAL A 101 -0.07 -26.95 -4.45
C VAL A 101 -1.50 -26.46 -4.41
N THR A 102 -1.77 -25.61 -3.46
CA THR A 102 -3.06 -24.98 -3.29
C THR A 102 -3.31 -24.22 -4.60
N ILE A 103 -4.14 -24.77 -5.49
CA ILE A 103 -4.33 -24.35 -6.90
C ILE A 103 -5.00 -22.97 -6.98
N LEU A 104 -5.25 -22.32 -5.87
CA LEU A 104 -5.59 -20.89 -5.82
C LEU A 104 -4.37 -19.98 -5.65
N ASP A 105 -3.16 -20.50 -5.84
CA ASP A 105 -2.02 -19.65 -6.07
C ASP A 105 -2.23 -18.93 -7.40
N GLU A 106 -2.44 -17.66 -7.26
CA GLU A 106 -2.59 -16.60 -8.21
C GLU A 106 -1.93 -16.91 -9.56
N ILE A 107 -2.71 -17.11 -10.62
CA ILE A 107 -2.18 -17.15 -11.99
C ILE A 107 -1.48 -15.83 -12.23
N ILE A 108 -0.16 -15.86 -12.25
CA ILE A 108 0.68 -14.72 -12.56
C ILE A 108 0.42 -14.37 -14.02
N LEU A 109 -0.34 -13.31 -14.21
CA LEU A 109 -0.41 -12.65 -15.50
C LEU A 109 0.91 -11.89 -15.64
N ASN A 110 1.75 -12.30 -16.53
CA ASN A 110 3.10 -11.81 -16.88
C ASN A 110 3.50 -10.42 -16.34
N ASN A 111 4.81 -10.24 -16.20
CA ASN A 111 5.43 -8.96 -15.88
C ASN A 111 4.90 -7.86 -16.81
N ILE A 112 4.26 -6.85 -16.21
CA ILE A 112 3.95 -5.57 -16.84
C ILE A 112 5.07 -4.58 -16.47
N LEU A 113 5.37 -3.62 -17.30
CA LEU A 113 6.41 -2.60 -17.17
C LEU A 113 7.82 -3.22 -17.15
N THR A 114 8.29 -3.80 -16.05
CA THR A 114 9.59 -4.43 -15.91
C THR A 114 9.50 -5.78 -15.22
N LYS A 115 10.60 -6.54 -15.17
CA LYS A 115 10.67 -7.75 -14.35
C LYS A 115 10.38 -7.39 -12.89
N GLY A 116 9.59 -8.20 -12.21
CA GLY A 116 9.20 -7.97 -10.82
C GLY A 116 7.89 -7.19 -10.64
N ILE A 117 7.30 -6.60 -11.70
CA ILE A 117 5.96 -5.99 -11.63
C ILE A 117 4.98 -6.84 -12.43
N SER A 118 3.97 -7.36 -11.76
CA SER A 118 2.97 -8.25 -12.37
C SER A 118 1.55 -7.89 -11.94
N VAL A 119 0.59 -8.12 -12.83
CA VAL A 119 -0.84 -8.03 -12.49
C VAL A 119 -1.37 -9.43 -12.25
N LYS A 120 -2.10 -9.58 -11.16
CA LYS A 120 -2.75 -10.81 -10.75
C LYS A 120 -4.27 -10.71 -10.92
N LYS A 121 -5.02 -11.76 -10.62
CA LYS A 121 -6.50 -11.75 -10.64
C LYS A 121 -7.04 -10.69 -9.68
N GLY A 122 -8.16 -10.06 -10.02
CA GLY A 122 -8.79 -9.03 -9.19
C GLY A 122 -8.05 -7.69 -9.20
N GLY A 123 -7.35 -7.34 -10.29
CA GLY A 123 -6.68 -6.04 -10.45
C GLY A 123 -5.48 -5.83 -9.53
N LYS A 124 -5.10 -6.81 -8.73
CA LYS A 124 -3.97 -6.72 -7.81
C LYS A 124 -2.65 -6.58 -8.58
N ILE A 125 -1.93 -5.50 -8.37
CA ILE A 125 -0.59 -5.30 -8.90
C ILE A 125 0.41 -5.70 -7.84
N THR A 126 1.31 -6.62 -8.19
CA THR A 126 2.37 -7.10 -7.31
C THR A 126 3.72 -6.60 -7.79
N ILE A 127 4.46 -6.00 -6.90
CA ILE A 127 5.80 -5.45 -7.09
C ILE A 127 6.77 -6.27 -6.25
N ARG A 128 7.87 -6.77 -6.86
CA ARG A 128 8.98 -7.46 -6.20
C ARG A 128 10.25 -6.66 -6.41
N PRO A 129 10.62 -5.77 -5.47
CA PRO A 129 11.73 -4.83 -5.66
C PRO A 129 13.07 -5.51 -6.00
N ASN A 130 13.33 -6.67 -5.38
CA ASN A 130 14.56 -7.45 -5.60
C ASN A 130 14.69 -8.05 -7.01
N GLU A 131 13.61 -8.09 -7.80
CA GLU A 131 13.62 -8.62 -9.17
C GLU A 131 13.82 -7.52 -10.22
N PHE A 132 13.81 -6.24 -9.82
CA PHE A 132 13.99 -5.13 -10.75
C PHE A 132 15.39 -5.12 -11.35
N LYS A 133 15.45 -4.79 -12.64
CA LYS A 133 16.69 -4.40 -13.29
C LYS A 133 16.94 -2.91 -13.12
N ILE A 134 16.00 -2.10 -13.64
CA ILE A 134 16.01 -0.65 -13.54
C ILE A 134 14.62 -0.08 -13.83
N LEU A 135 14.29 1.03 -13.19
CA LEU A 135 13.18 1.91 -13.53
C LEU A 135 13.71 3.33 -13.73
N PRO A 136 13.09 4.16 -14.59
CA PRO A 136 13.50 5.54 -14.79
C PRO A 136 13.46 6.35 -13.48
N GLY A 137 14.46 7.19 -13.27
CA GLY A 137 14.57 8.00 -12.07
C GLY A 137 15.09 7.26 -10.82
N LEU A 138 15.47 5.97 -10.93
CA LEU A 138 15.96 5.17 -9.81
C LEU A 138 17.43 4.76 -10.02
N ALA A 139 18.32 5.10 -9.08
CA ALA A 139 19.66 4.52 -8.98
C ALA A 139 19.62 3.16 -8.27
N GLU A 140 18.76 3.03 -7.24
CA GLU A 140 18.45 1.82 -6.48
C GLU A 140 16.94 1.55 -6.50
N PRO A 141 16.46 0.32 -6.26
CA PRO A 141 15.04 0.05 -6.10
C PRO A 141 14.43 0.88 -4.96
N ASP A 142 13.32 1.56 -5.24
CA ASP A 142 12.51 2.26 -4.26
C ASP A 142 11.05 1.81 -4.37
N ILE A 143 10.39 1.56 -3.23
CA ILE A 143 9.05 0.99 -3.20
C ILE A 143 8.02 2.01 -3.63
N LEU A 144 8.03 3.20 -3.05
CA LEU A 144 7.00 4.22 -3.32
C LEU A 144 7.14 4.78 -4.73
N GLN A 145 8.37 4.99 -5.21
CA GLN A 145 8.59 5.43 -6.59
C GLN A 145 8.17 4.35 -7.60
N SER A 146 8.38 3.07 -7.28
CA SER A 146 7.89 1.96 -8.12
C SER A 146 6.35 1.94 -8.21
N ILE A 147 5.65 2.28 -7.12
CA ILE A 147 4.20 2.41 -7.11
C ILE A 147 3.75 3.58 -7.98
N GLN A 148 4.46 4.72 -7.94
CA GLN A 148 4.13 5.90 -8.75
C GLN A 148 4.31 5.70 -10.26
N SER A 149 5.07 4.70 -10.69
CA SER A 149 5.21 4.34 -12.11
C SER A 149 4.01 3.54 -12.67
N LEU A 150 3.06 3.16 -11.82
CA LEU A 150 1.91 2.33 -12.20
C LEU A 150 0.76 3.18 -12.78
N PRO A 151 -0.04 2.60 -13.71
CA PRO A 151 -1.22 3.30 -14.23
C PRO A 151 -2.26 3.57 -13.14
N GLY A 152 -2.87 4.75 -13.18
CA GLY A 152 -3.88 5.20 -12.21
C GLY A 152 -3.31 5.67 -10.87
N VAL A 153 -2.00 5.73 -10.74
CA VAL A 153 -1.31 6.33 -9.59
C VAL A 153 -0.80 7.71 -9.99
N LEU A 154 -1.25 8.71 -9.27
CA LEU A 154 -0.85 10.11 -9.47
C LEU A 154 -0.08 10.60 -8.26
N ASN A 155 0.63 11.69 -8.46
CA ASN A 155 1.35 12.41 -7.41
C ASN A 155 1.27 13.90 -7.72
N ALA A 156 0.27 14.55 -7.14
CA ALA A 156 0.00 15.96 -7.41
C ALA A 156 1.08 16.90 -6.84
N ASN A 157 1.68 16.54 -5.71
CA ASN A 157 2.68 17.34 -5.01
C ASN A 157 4.13 16.89 -5.27
N LYS A 158 4.32 15.83 -6.07
CA LYS A 158 5.64 15.27 -6.41
C LYS A 158 6.50 14.86 -5.21
N LYS A 159 5.86 14.53 -4.07
CA LYS A 159 6.48 13.83 -2.93
C LYS A 159 6.25 12.33 -3.08
N LEU A 160 7.23 11.47 -2.81
CA LEU A 160 7.08 10.01 -2.97
C LEU A 160 5.99 9.43 -2.07
N SER A 161 5.81 10.00 -0.89
CA SER A 161 4.75 9.59 0.04
C SER A 161 3.34 10.04 -0.40
N ASP A 162 3.21 11.12 -1.18
CA ASP A 162 1.90 11.66 -1.60
C ASP A 162 1.33 10.87 -2.80
N ILE A 163 0.79 9.70 -2.52
CA ILE A 163 0.18 8.82 -3.53
C ILE A 163 -1.30 9.11 -3.63
N ASN A 164 -1.76 9.54 -4.82
CA ASN A 164 -3.14 9.80 -5.13
C ASN A 164 -3.68 8.73 -6.09
N ILE A 165 -4.73 8.03 -5.69
CA ILE A 165 -5.33 6.95 -6.48
C ILE A 165 -6.81 7.23 -6.67
N ARG A 166 -7.20 7.43 -7.95
CA ARG A 166 -8.60 7.68 -8.32
C ARG A 166 -9.22 8.80 -7.49
N GLY A 167 -8.56 9.93 -7.44
CA GLY A 167 -8.98 11.12 -6.68
C GLY A 167 -8.81 11.01 -5.17
N GLY A 168 -8.44 9.87 -4.62
CA GLY A 168 -8.18 9.73 -3.19
C GLY A 168 -6.89 10.42 -2.77
N THR A 169 -6.89 11.00 -1.59
CA THR A 169 -5.74 11.62 -0.94
C THR A 169 -4.81 10.57 -0.32
N HIS A 170 -3.61 10.98 0.09
CA HIS A 170 -2.64 10.07 0.68
C HIS A 170 -3.18 9.34 1.91
N ASP A 171 -3.82 10.05 2.83
CA ASP A 171 -4.39 9.54 4.09
C ASP A 171 -5.57 8.57 3.88
N GLN A 172 -6.20 8.60 2.71
CA GLN A 172 -7.28 7.71 2.31
C GLN A 172 -6.79 6.35 1.78
N ASN A 173 -5.49 6.22 1.48
CA ASN A 173 -4.88 4.96 1.12
C ASN A 173 -4.43 4.20 2.37
N LEU A 174 -4.72 2.90 2.43
CA LEU A 174 -4.26 2.05 3.50
C LEU A 174 -2.85 1.53 3.21
N PHE A 175 -1.85 2.08 3.89
CA PHE A 175 -0.49 1.57 3.87
C PHE A 175 -0.30 0.52 4.96
N LEU A 176 0.12 -0.69 4.59
CA LEU A 176 0.38 -1.78 5.50
C LEU A 176 1.82 -2.27 5.38
N TRP A 177 2.53 -2.36 6.50
CA TRP A 177 3.79 -3.08 6.62
C TRP A 177 3.58 -4.32 7.49
N ASN A 178 3.75 -5.50 6.94
CA ASN A 178 3.44 -6.77 7.60
C ASN A 178 2.07 -6.74 8.31
N ASN A 179 1.05 -6.23 7.58
CA ASN A 179 -0.34 -6.07 8.05
C ASN A 179 -0.55 -5.04 9.20
N ILE A 180 0.46 -4.24 9.57
CA ILE A 180 0.35 -3.11 10.51
C ILE A 180 0.14 -1.82 9.69
N LYS A 181 -0.84 -0.98 10.09
CA LYS A 181 -1.10 0.31 9.44
C LYS A 181 0.04 1.30 9.72
N MET A 182 0.49 1.95 8.66
CA MET A 182 1.58 2.93 8.70
C MET A 182 1.02 4.33 8.52
N TYR A 183 1.28 5.21 9.47
CA TYR A 183 0.86 6.62 9.44
C TYR A 183 1.95 7.54 8.88
N GLN A 184 3.22 7.15 9.02
CA GLN A 184 4.36 7.79 8.37
C GLN A 184 4.83 6.90 7.20
N THR A 185 4.87 7.46 6.00
CA THR A 185 5.23 6.72 4.79
C THR A 185 6.43 7.31 4.06
N GLY A 186 7.11 8.32 4.65
CA GLY A 186 8.26 8.96 4.02
C GLY A 186 9.29 9.49 5.01
N HIS A 187 10.55 9.43 4.58
CA HIS A 187 11.63 10.28 5.10
C HIS A 187 11.70 11.57 4.31
N PHE A 188 12.43 12.54 4.84
CA PHE A 188 12.64 13.86 4.23
C PHE A 188 11.31 14.48 3.83
N PHE A 189 10.34 14.46 4.76
CA PHE A 189 8.98 14.98 4.57
C PHE A 189 8.30 14.45 3.29
N GLY A 190 8.57 13.19 2.98
CA GLY A 190 7.93 12.45 1.89
C GLY A 190 8.74 12.29 0.61
N LEU A 191 10.01 12.68 0.55
CA LEU A 191 10.84 12.52 -0.64
C LEU A 191 11.58 11.18 -0.73
N ILE A 192 11.68 10.42 0.37
CA ILE A 192 12.40 9.13 0.43
C ILE A 192 11.50 8.08 1.09
N SER A 193 11.45 6.88 0.52
CA SER A 193 10.73 5.74 1.09
C SER A 193 11.44 5.22 2.36
N PRO A 194 10.74 4.97 3.47
CA PRO A 194 11.36 4.46 4.71
C PRO A 194 11.48 2.93 4.73
N PHE A 195 11.05 2.23 3.68
CA PHE A 195 11.00 0.78 3.65
C PHE A 195 12.18 0.22 2.86
N ASN A 196 12.97 -0.67 3.49
CA ASN A 196 14.11 -1.27 2.82
C ASN A 196 13.65 -2.24 1.71
N PRO A 197 13.95 -1.97 0.43
CA PRO A 197 13.46 -2.78 -0.69
C PRO A 197 14.08 -4.18 -0.73
N TYR A 198 15.18 -4.44 -0.03
CA TYR A 198 15.89 -5.73 -0.02
C TYR A 198 15.28 -6.74 0.96
N LEU A 199 14.56 -6.28 1.99
CA LEU A 199 13.81 -7.14 2.91
C LEU A 199 12.37 -7.33 2.48
N ILE A 200 11.74 -6.31 1.88
CA ILE A 200 10.38 -6.41 1.38
C ILE A 200 10.37 -7.27 0.12
N LYS A 201 9.78 -8.44 0.25
CA LYS A 201 9.73 -9.42 -0.84
C LYS A 201 8.61 -9.13 -1.82
N GLU A 202 7.51 -8.55 -1.34
CA GLU A 202 6.32 -8.32 -2.15
C GLU A 202 5.57 -7.07 -1.66
N VAL A 203 5.27 -6.18 -2.61
CA VAL A 203 4.37 -5.04 -2.41
C VAL A 203 3.15 -5.26 -3.28
N ASN A 204 1.97 -5.17 -2.69
CA ASN A 204 0.71 -5.34 -3.39
C ASN A 204 -0.06 -4.03 -3.42
N LEU A 205 -0.39 -3.56 -4.61
CA LEU A 205 -1.31 -2.45 -4.82
C LEU A 205 -2.66 -2.99 -5.27
N LEU A 206 -3.72 -2.64 -4.54
CA LEU A 206 -5.10 -2.94 -4.86
C LEU A 206 -5.87 -1.61 -4.94
N LYS A 207 -6.38 -1.28 -6.13
CA LYS A 207 -7.10 -0.03 -6.37
C LYS A 207 -8.60 -0.16 -6.10
N ASN A 208 -9.17 -1.36 -6.26
CA ASN A 208 -10.59 -1.69 -6.08
C ASN A 208 -10.80 -3.19 -5.90
N GLY A 209 -12.01 -3.64 -5.49
CA GLY A 209 -12.36 -5.05 -5.34
C GLY A 209 -11.49 -5.79 -4.32
N THR A 210 -11.12 -5.11 -3.26
CA THR A 210 -10.19 -5.60 -2.23
C THR A 210 -10.82 -6.73 -1.41
N SER A 211 -10.02 -7.54 -0.72
CA SER A 211 -10.55 -8.55 0.20
C SER A 211 -11.25 -7.90 1.39
N SER A 212 -12.31 -8.54 1.88
CA SER A 212 -13.06 -8.09 3.06
C SER A 212 -12.22 -8.08 4.35
N LYS A 213 -11.05 -8.72 4.38
CA LYS A 213 -10.11 -8.63 5.50
C LYS A 213 -9.54 -7.23 5.73
N TYR A 214 -9.51 -6.36 4.71
CA TYR A 214 -8.97 -5.01 4.82
C TYR A 214 -10.05 -4.02 5.25
N GLY A 215 -9.74 -3.18 6.21
CA GLY A 215 -10.58 -2.08 6.70
C GLY A 215 -9.77 -0.80 6.89
N ASP A 216 -10.42 0.29 7.25
CA ASP A 216 -9.83 1.58 7.61
C ASP A 216 -8.95 2.21 6.52
N GLY A 217 -9.51 2.26 5.30
CA GLY A 217 -8.91 2.95 4.15
C GLY A 217 -9.92 3.03 3.01
N VAL A 218 -10.37 4.24 2.65
CA VAL A 218 -11.46 4.46 1.68
C VAL A 218 -11.00 4.55 0.22
N SER A 219 -9.69 4.56 -0.05
CA SER A 219 -9.14 4.57 -1.40
C SER A 219 -8.50 3.23 -1.74
N SER A 220 -7.20 3.15 -1.91
CA SER A 220 -6.47 1.94 -2.28
C SER A 220 -5.84 1.25 -1.07
N ILE A 221 -5.26 0.08 -1.31
CA ILE A 221 -4.45 -0.65 -0.34
C ILE A 221 -3.05 -0.86 -0.91
N ILE A 222 -2.04 -0.50 -0.13
CA ILE A 222 -0.63 -0.71 -0.41
C ILE A 222 -0.09 -1.60 0.71
N GLU A 223 0.08 -2.88 0.40
CA GLU A 223 0.49 -3.90 1.38
C GLU A 223 1.93 -4.32 1.09
N MET A 224 2.83 -4.12 2.05
CA MET A 224 4.25 -4.45 1.98
C MET A 224 4.55 -5.62 2.92
N ASN A 225 5.02 -6.73 2.38
CA ASN A 225 5.22 -7.94 3.15
C ASN A 225 6.67 -8.43 3.08
N ASN A 226 7.25 -8.67 4.24
CA ASN A 226 8.41 -9.51 4.38
C ASN A 226 7.96 -10.99 4.25
N LYS A 227 8.76 -11.83 3.62
CA LYS A 227 8.48 -13.27 3.55
C LYS A 227 9.75 -14.03 3.86
N LYS A 228 9.61 -15.17 4.53
CA LYS A 228 10.74 -16.06 4.76
C LYS A 228 11.46 -16.34 3.45
N SER A 229 12.77 -16.16 3.43
CA SER A 229 13.57 -16.33 2.22
C SER A 229 13.86 -17.80 1.88
N ASN A 230 13.75 -18.69 2.87
CA ASN A 230 14.15 -20.10 2.80
C ASN A 230 15.60 -20.26 2.33
N THR A 231 16.44 -19.27 2.58
CA THR A 231 17.87 -19.37 2.25
C THR A 231 18.58 -20.37 3.18
N LYS A 232 19.56 -21.05 2.62
CA LYS A 232 20.47 -21.91 3.41
C LYS A 232 21.76 -21.18 3.77
N GLU A 233 21.99 -20.03 3.17
CA GLU A 233 23.22 -19.24 3.32
C GLU A 233 22.87 -17.84 3.82
N THR A 234 23.78 -17.23 4.55
CA THR A 234 23.68 -15.84 4.97
C THR A 234 23.85 -14.92 3.76
N LYS A 235 22.97 -13.93 3.64
CA LYS A 235 23.04 -12.86 2.64
C LYS A 235 23.21 -11.56 3.35
N VAL A 236 24.24 -10.80 2.96
CA VAL A 236 24.53 -9.48 3.48
C VAL A 236 24.65 -8.51 2.31
N GLY A 237 24.17 -7.30 2.50
CA GLY A 237 24.39 -6.23 1.52
C GLY A 237 24.65 -4.91 2.21
N PHE A 238 25.54 -4.13 1.61
CA PHE A 238 25.87 -2.75 2.01
C PHE A 238 25.64 -1.85 0.81
N GLY A 239 25.00 -0.72 1.05
CA GLY A 239 24.69 0.26 0.03
C GLY A 239 24.97 1.68 0.52
N THR A 240 25.25 2.55 -0.42
CA THR A 240 25.31 4.00 -0.21
C THR A 240 24.76 4.72 -1.42
N ASP A 241 24.13 5.85 -1.18
CA ASP A 241 23.80 6.82 -2.21
C ASP A 241 24.27 8.22 -1.77
N LEU A 242 23.89 9.30 -2.47
CA LEU A 242 24.30 10.66 -2.10
C LEU A 242 23.58 11.23 -0.86
N ILE A 243 22.79 10.42 -0.14
CA ILE A 243 22.03 10.86 1.04
C ILE A 243 22.25 9.95 2.24
N SER A 244 22.36 8.63 2.02
CA SER A 244 22.31 7.64 3.09
C SER A 244 23.24 6.45 2.87
N LEU A 245 23.52 5.77 3.98
CA LEU A 245 24.15 4.45 4.04
C LEU A 245 23.11 3.44 4.51
N ASP A 246 23.08 2.25 3.92
CA ASP A 246 22.21 1.16 4.35
C ASP A 246 22.93 -0.19 4.38
N ALA A 247 22.43 -1.06 5.22
CA ALA A 247 22.84 -2.46 5.28
C ALA A 247 21.63 -3.37 5.49
N PHE A 248 21.70 -4.60 4.96
CA PHE A 248 20.76 -5.64 5.29
C PHE A 248 21.45 -6.99 5.53
N LEU A 249 20.78 -7.81 6.34
CA LEU A 249 21.20 -9.16 6.69
C LEU A 249 20.00 -10.10 6.60
N ILE A 250 20.17 -11.23 5.91
CA ILE A 250 19.22 -12.37 5.95
C ILE A 250 20.03 -13.60 6.30
N THR A 251 19.79 -14.18 7.47
CA THR A 251 20.60 -15.29 7.96
C THR A 251 19.75 -16.41 8.58
N PRO A 252 20.00 -17.68 8.22
CA PRO A 252 19.42 -18.82 8.93
C PRO A 252 20.15 -18.99 10.27
N MET A 253 19.53 -18.61 11.39
CA MET A 253 20.06 -18.87 12.74
C MET A 253 20.03 -20.36 13.09
N SER A 254 19.10 -21.11 12.49
CA SER A 254 18.98 -22.58 12.60
C SER A 254 18.18 -23.14 11.41
N LYS A 255 18.06 -24.47 11.33
CA LYS A 255 17.17 -25.12 10.32
C LYS A 255 15.70 -24.67 10.42
N LYS A 256 15.30 -24.11 11.57
CA LYS A 256 13.91 -23.67 11.84
C LYS A 256 13.75 -22.18 11.97
N THR A 257 14.83 -21.42 12.21
CA THR A 257 14.80 -19.98 12.52
C THR A 257 15.58 -19.18 11.48
N GLU A 258 15.00 -18.10 10.97
CA GLU A 258 15.63 -17.13 10.07
C GLU A 258 15.46 -15.73 10.65
N LEU A 259 16.55 -14.96 10.67
CA LEU A 259 16.56 -13.55 11.01
C LEU A 259 16.74 -12.72 9.72
N GLN A 260 15.91 -11.72 9.56
CA GLN A 260 16.06 -10.65 8.58
C GLN A 260 16.22 -9.33 9.33
N PHE A 261 17.22 -8.55 8.97
CA PHE A 261 17.53 -7.27 9.62
C PHE A 261 17.93 -6.25 8.56
N SER A 262 17.53 -5.00 8.72
CA SER A 262 18.08 -3.88 7.96
C SER A 262 18.21 -2.63 8.83
N ALA A 263 19.20 -1.82 8.49
CA ALA A 263 19.37 -0.50 9.05
C ALA A 263 19.83 0.46 7.94
N ARG A 264 19.28 1.68 7.97
CA ARG A 264 19.71 2.78 7.11
C ARG A 264 19.81 4.05 7.95
N ARG A 265 20.81 4.89 7.63
CA ARG A 265 21.00 6.21 8.23
C ARG A 265 21.40 7.21 7.16
N ALA A 266 20.78 8.39 7.18
CA ALA A 266 21.28 9.54 6.44
C ALA A 266 22.58 10.05 7.09
N TYR A 267 23.52 10.55 6.27
CA TYR A 267 24.73 11.22 6.73
C TYR A 267 24.73 12.72 6.43
N THR A 268 23.55 13.24 6.15
CA THR A 268 23.30 14.64 5.74
C THR A 268 23.56 15.66 6.84
N ASP A 269 23.65 15.22 8.08
CA ASP A 269 24.10 16.00 9.24
C ASP A 269 25.64 16.20 9.28
N VAL A 270 26.40 15.44 8.49
CA VAL A 270 27.86 15.49 8.40
C VAL A 270 28.33 15.98 7.03
N LEU A 271 27.70 15.49 5.95
CA LEU A 271 28.09 15.80 4.57
C LEU A 271 26.84 16.22 3.76
N ARG A 272 26.88 17.45 3.25
CA ARG A 272 25.84 17.97 2.35
C ARG A 272 26.22 17.67 0.90
N THR A 273 25.39 16.92 0.22
CA THR A 273 25.53 16.61 -1.20
C THR A 273 24.63 17.49 -2.05
N ILE A 274 24.86 17.54 -3.36
CA ILE A 274 23.98 18.26 -4.30
C ILE A 274 22.54 17.71 -4.25
N THR A 275 22.37 16.39 -4.10
CA THR A 275 21.05 15.75 -3.97
C THR A 275 20.33 16.19 -2.71
N TYR A 276 21.06 16.25 -1.59
CA TYR A 276 20.54 16.76 -0.32
C TYR A 276 20.08 18.20 -0.45
N ASN A 277 20.93 19.08 -1.00
CA ASN A 277 20.58 20.51 -1.15
C ASN A 277 19.32 20.69 -2.00
N ASN A 278 19.21 19.98 -3.12
CA ASN A 278 18.01 20.06 -3.97
C ASN A 278 16.75 19.55 -3.24
N PHE A 279 16.88 18.51 -2.41
CA PHE A 279 15.75 18.02 -1.60
C PHE A 279 15.39 19.02 -0.49
N PHE A 280 16.39 19.63 0.14
CA PHE A 280 16.20 20.63 1.16
C PHE A 280 15.49 21.86 0.59
N ASP A 281 15.99 22.45 -0.50
CA ASP A 281 15.39 23.60 -1.17
C ASP A 281 13.94 23.30 -1.61
N ARG A 282 13.68 22.06 -2.07
CA ARG A 282 12.33 21.67 -2.48
C ARG A 282 11.34 21.59 -1.29
N ILE A 283 11.77 21.11 -0.15
CA ILE A 283 10.89 20.94 1.02
C ILE A 283 10.67 22.28 1.72
N PHE A 284 11.71 23.09 1.84
CA PHE A 284 11.70 24.29 2.67
C PHE A 284 11.46 25.59 1.90
N GLN A 285 11.15 25.54 0.60
CA GLN A 285 10.95 26.73 -0.24
C GLN A 285 9.84 27.67 0.24
N ASP A 286 8.82 27.15 0.97
CA ASP A 286 7.70 27.91 1.51
C ASP A 286 7.81 28.12 3.02
N SER A 287 8.95 27.82 3.63
CA SER A 287 9.21 27.99 5.06
C SER A 287 10.22 29.12 5.30
N ASP A 288 10.35 29.55 6.56
CA ASP A 288 11.35 30.52 7.01
C ASP A 288 12.80 30.04 6.80
N LEU A 289 12.98 28.75 6.48
CA LEU A 289 14.29 28.13 6.19
C LEU A 289 14.75 28.35 4.75
N ASN A 290 13.96 29.03 3.91
CA ASN A 290 14.32 29.26 2.51
C ASN A 290 15.53 30.23 2.40
N PRO A 291 16.68 29.77 1.89
CA PRO A 291 17.87 30.63 1.74
C PRO A 291 17.69 31.82 0.79
N ASN A 292 16.65 31.80 -0.06
CA ASN A 292 16.32 32.90 -0.96
C ASN A 292 15.51 34.03 -0.28
N ASN A 293 15.00 33.83 0.94
CA ASN A 293 14.43 34.88 1.76
C ASN A 293 15.58 35.60 2.47
N ALA A 294 16.08 36.66 1.88
CA ALA A 294 17.32 37.37 2.21
C ALA A 294 17.45 37.92 3.65
N GLN A 295 16.51 37.65 4.54
CA GLN A 295 16.52 38.07 5.94
C GLN A 295 16.88 36.97 6.95
N ASN A 296 16.85 35.68 6.57
CA ASN A 296 17.02 34.57 7.50
C ASN A 296 17.94 33.49 6.93
N THR A 297 19.26 33.72 6.93
CA THR A 297 20.22 32.63 6.68
C THR A 297 20.33 31.76 7.95
N SER A 298 19.76 30.55 7.94
CA SER A 298 19.99 29.61 9.01
C SER A 298 21.36 28.95 8.83
N GLU A 299 22.34 29.37 9.63
CA GLU A 299 23.71 28.85 9.54
C GLU A 299 23.89 27.42 10.10
N ASN A 300 22.90 26.88 10.83
CA ASN A 300 23.04 25.63 11.59
C ASN A 300 21.87 24.65 11.43
N GLU A 301 21.33 24.49 10.23
CA GLU A 301 20.32 23.46 10.00
C GLU A 301 20.96 22.07 9.95
N LYS A 302 20.36 21.10 10.66
CA LYS A 302 20.75 19.69 10.66
C LYS A 302 19.50 18.84 10.45
N PHE A 303 19.47 18.14 9.34
CA PHE A 303 18.45 17.13 9.08
C PHE A 303 19.10 15.76 8.94
N PHE A 304 18.60 14.77 9.65
CA PHE A 304 18.96 13.38 9.46
C PHE A 304 17.77 12.46 9.69
N PHE A 305 17.83 11.28 9.13
CA PHE A 305 16.87 10.22 9.34
C PHE A 305 17.55 8.86 9.53
N TYR A 306 16.83 7.93 10.12
CA TYR A 306 17.19 6.52 10.11
C TYR A 306 15.96 5.64 10.06
N ASP A 307 16.11 4.43 9.56
CA ASP A 307 15.14 3.35 9.69
C ASP A 307 15.84 2.04 10.06
N ILE A 308 15.19 1.26 10.91
CA ILE A 308 15.65 -0.05 11.35
C ILE A 308 14.46 -1.00 11.28
N SER A 309 14.63 -2.14 10.64
CA SER A 309 13.63 -3.20 10.65
C SER A 309 14.24 -4.56 10.95
N ALA A 310 13.49 -5.39 11.68
CA ALA A 310 13.87 -6.76 11.97
C ALA A 310 12.64 -7.68 11.85
N THR A 311 12.86 -8.87 11.31
CA THR A 311 11.84 -9.92 11.27
C THR A 311 12.47 -11.26 11.63
N ILE A 312 11.89 -11.96 12.59
CA ILE A 312 12.30 -13.30 13.01
C ILE A 312 11.21 -14.28 12.58
N TYR A 313 11.59 -15.29 11.81
CA TYR A 313 10.73 -16.39 11.45
C TYR A 313 11.14 -17.63 12.22
N HIS A 314 10.21 -18.26 12.93
CA HIS A 314 10.45 -19.53 13.60
C HIS A 314 9.44 -20.58 13.17
N LYS A 315 9.89 -21.74 12.73
CA LYS A 315 9.06 -22.87 12.31
C LYS A 315 9.08 -23.95 13.38
N PHE A 316 8.07 -24.00 14.24
CA PHE A 316 7.95 -25.07 15.25
C PHE A 316 7.78 -26.44 14.58
N SER A 317 6.92 -26.51 13.54
CA SER A 317 6.65 -27.72 12.77
C SER A 317 6.23 -27.37 11.33
N LYS A 318 5.91 -28.37 10.50
CA LYS A 318 5.33 -28.12 9.16
C LYS A 318 3.99 -27.35 9.21
N LYS A 319 3.27 -27.44 10.33
CA LYS A 319 1.94 -26.82 10.52
C LYS A 319 1.98 -25.48 11.24
N HIS A 320 2.97 -25.23 12.08
CA HIS A 320 3.02 -24.11 13.03
C HIS A 320 4.23 -23.22 12.77
N GLN A 321 4.01 -21.93 12.51
CA GLN A 321 5.05 -20.95 12.29
C GLN A 321 4.74 -19.68 13.12
N LEU A 322 5.80 -19.03 13.59
CA LEU A 322 5.75 -17.74 14.26
C LEU A 322 6.58 -16.73 13.48
N GLN A 323 6.09 -15.52 13.36
CA GLN A 323 6.82 -14.39 12.83
C GLN A 323 6.73 -13.24 13.83
N VAL A 324 7.87 -12.64 14.17
CA VAL A 324 7.92 -11.44 15.00
C VAL A 324 8.52 -10.32 14.16
N ASN A 325 7.85 -9.18 14.08
CA ASN A 325 8.24 -8.04 13.27
C ASN A 325 8.53 -6.84 14.17
N PHE A 326 9.55 -6.08 13.81
CA PHE A 326 9.95 -4.83 14.45
C PHE A 326 10.29 -3.79 13.37
N LEU A 327 9.85 -2.54 13.54
CA LEU A 327 10.17 -1.40 12.68
C LEU A 327 10.30 -0.14 13.52
N ASN A 328 11.35 0.62 13.26
CA ASN A 328 11.49 1.98 13.76
C ASN A 328 11.94 2.92 12.62
N ILE A 329 11.22 4.04 12.45
CA ILE A 329 11.48 5.07 11.45
C ILE A 329 11.59 6.40 12.19
N ASN A 330 12.67 7.16 11.94
CA ASN A 330 12.89 8.44 12.58
C ASN A 330 13.31 9.52 11.57
N ASN A 331 12.77 10.72 11.71
CA ASN A 331 13.22 11.96 11.07
C ASN A 331 13.50 13.00 12.16
N ASN A 332 14.57 13.75 12.02
CA ASN A 332 14.90 14.83 12.93
C ASN A 332 15.46 16.04 12.17
N LEU A 333 14.83 17.19 12.35
CA LEU A 333 15.26 18.47 11.83
C LEU A 333 15.53 19.40 13.01
N LYS A 334 16.71 20.03 13.04
CA LYS A 334 17.08 21.10 13.98
C LYS A 334 17.59 22.28 13.18
N TYR A 335 17.17 23.48 13.55
CA TYR A 335 17.71 24.71 12.95
C TYR A 335 17.56 25.88 13.90
N SER A 336 18.37 26.90 13.72
CA SER A 336 18.36 28.13 14.50
C SER A 336 18.11 29.32 13.57
N ASN A 337 17.12 30.17 13.89
CA ASN A 337 16.89 31.42 13.19
C ASN A 337 17.76 32.52 13.81
N THR A 338 18.62 33.15 13.02
CA THR A 338 19.37 34.34 13.41
C THR A 338 18.53 35.58 13.12
N GLN A 339 17.69 35.98 14.04
CA GLN A 339 17.15 37.33 14.04
C GLN A 339 18.00 38.21 14.97
N ASN A 340 18.85 39.04 14.35
CA ASN A 340 19.66 40.09 15.00
C ASN A 340 20.75 39.66 16.01
N THR A 341 21.88 40.14 15.77
CA THR A 341 23.25 40.16 16.22
C THR A 341 23.63 39.97 17.69
N ASN A 342 22.71 39.74 18.64
CA ASN A 342 23.08 39.63 20.07
C ASN A 342 22.24 38.64 20.91
N SER A 343 21.51 37.69 20.31
CA SER A 343 20.63 36.78 21.07
C SER A 343 21.17 35.35 21.07
N PHE A 344 21.10 34.66 22.22
CA PHE A 344 21.28 33.22 22.32
C PHE A 344 20.34 32.50 21.34
N LEU A 345 20.92 31.79 20.40
CA LEU A 345 20.17 31.03 19.39
C LEU A 345 19.49 29.82 20.07
N VAL A 346 18.18 29.89 20.28
CA VAL A 346 17.43 28.73 20.74
C VAL A 346 17.00 27.92 19.50
N PRO A 347 17.43 26.64 19.38
CA PRO A 347 17.13 25.87 18.19
C PRO A 347 15.65 25.47 18.14
N ASN A 348 15.07 25.61 16.96
CA ASN A 348 13.81 24.98 16.60
C ASN A 348 14.03 23.48 16.31
N ASN A 349 13.07 22.65 16.61
CA ASN A 349 13.16 21.21 16.40
C ASN A 349 11.85 20.67 15.84
N LEU A 350 11.97 19.75 14.85
CA LEU A 350 10.87 18.94 14.36
C LEU A 350 11.31 17.50 14.29
N SER A 351 10.61 16.62 14.95
CA SER A 351 10.86 15.17 14.94
C SER A 351 9.62 14.39 14.58
N GLN A 352 9.82 13.33 13.79
CA GLN A 352 8.82 12.32 13.49
C GLN A 352 9.38 10.95 13.83
N ASN A 353 8.64 10.15 14.56
CA ASN A 353 9.06 8.80 14.93
C ASN A 353 7.91 7.82 14.76
N THR A 354 8.19 6.68 14.15
CA THR A 354 7.31 5.52 14.08
C THR A 354 7.97 4.32 14.73
N PHE A 355 7.26 3.69 15.61
CA PHE A 355 7.59 2.40 16.22
C PHE A 355 6.48 1.41 15.92
N ALA A 356 6.81 0.21 15.44
CA ALA A 356 5.83 -0.85 15.22
C ALA A 356 6.40 -2.23 15.59
N ILE A 357 5.58 -3.04 16.22
CA ILE A 357 5.89 -4.42 16.58
C ILE A 357 4.67 -5.30 16.36
N SER A 358 4.87 -6.51 15.86
CA SER A 358 3.83 -7.54 15.83
C SER A 358 4.37 -8.93 16.10
N THR A 359 3.46 -9.79 16.54
CA THR A 359 3.66 -11.24 16.62
C THR A 359 2.57 -11.91 15.80
N ASP A 360 2.97 -12.65 14.78
CA ASP A 360 2.08 -13.31 13.83
C ASP A 360 2.25 -14.83 13.99
N TYR A 361 1.16 -15.51 14.29
CA TYR A 361 1.13 -16.96 14.36
C TYR A 361 0.36 -17.53 13.18
N HIS A 362 0.99 -18.47 12.47
CA HIS A 362 0.43 -19.11 11.28
C HIS A 362 0.25 -20.61 11.54
N PHE A 363 -0.96 -21.08 11.38
CA PHE A 363 -1.31 -22.49 11.41
C PHE A 363 -1.81 -22.94 10.04
N LYS A 364 -1.29 -24.08 9.56
CA LYS A 364 -1.73 -24.68 8.30
C LYS A 364 -1.87 -26.18 8.48
N GLN A 365 -3.07 -26.70 8.26
CA GLN A 365 -3.35 -28.14 8.26
C GLN A 365 -4.39 -28.46 7.17
N ASN A 366 -4.03 -29.35 6.24
CA ASN A 366 -4.90 -29.74 5.13
C ASN A 366 -5.49 -28.50 4.41
N ASN A 367 -6.81 -28.39 4.41
CA ASN A 367 -7.56 -27.32 3.74
C ASN A 367 -7.76 -26.07 4.61
N LEU A 368 -7.29 -26.07 5.88
CA LEU A 368 -7.45 -24.96 6.83
C LEU A 368 -6.14 -24.21 7.02
N LYS A 369 -6.21 -22.87 6.92
CA LYS A 369 -5.16 -21.94 7.34
C LYS A 369 -5.76 -20.98 8.36
N LEU A 370 -5.06 -20.77 9.46
CA LEU A 370 -5.42 -19.77 10.47
C LEU A 370 -4.22 -18.88 10.72
N ASP A 371 -4.46 -17.58 10.69
CA ASP A 371 -3.48 -16.55 10.99
C ASP A 371 -4.00 -15.73 12.17
N ALA A 372 -3.16 -15.50 13.17
CA ALA A 372 -3.44 -14.64 14.30
C ALA A 372 -2.31 -13.62 14.45
N GLN A 373 -2.63 -12.35 14.54
CA GLN A 373 -1.67 -11.26 14.73
C GLN A 373 -2.07 -10.43 15.94
N LEU A 374 -1.11 -10.21 16.85
CA LEU A 374 -1.14 -9.15 17.84
C LEU A 374 -0.16 -8.07 17.42
N PHE A 375 -0.55 -6.80 17.48
CA PHE A 375 0.31 -5.71 17.08
C PHE A 375 0.13 -4.48 17.94
N PHE A 376 1.19 -3.68 17.98
CA PHE A 376 1.22 -2.34 18.53
C PHE A 376 2.00 -1.44 17.58
N SER A 377 1.49 -0.23 17.31
CA SER A 377 2.20 0.81 16.60
C SER A 377 2.00 2.17 17.26
N LYS A 378 3.05 3.00 17.15
CA LYS A 378 3.06 4.37 17.66
C LYS A 378 3.69 5.26 16.59
N TYR A 379 3.00 6.33 16.20
CA TYR A 379 3.54 7.43 15.43
C TYR A 379 3.49 8.69 16.26
N SER A 380 4.58 9.44 16.31
CA SER A 380 4.61 10.74 16.96
C SER A 380 5.29 11.77 16.07
N GLN A 381 4.68 12.93 15.97
CA GLN A 381 5.24 14.14 15.38
C GLN A 381 5.28 15.18 16.47
N PHE A 382 6.44 15.75 16.70
CA PHE A 382 6.69 16.73 17.77
C PHE A 382 7.50 17.88 17.21
N SER A 383 7.08 19.12 17.53
CA SER A 383 7.85 20.32 17.20
C SER A 383 7.98 21.25 18.39
N THR A 384 9.10 21.95 18.44
CA THR A 384 9.34 23.08 19.33
C THR A 384 9.73 24.29 18.47
N VAL A 385 8.95 25.34 18.54
CA VAL A 385 9.20 26.62 17.85
C VAL A 385 9.55 27.66 18.89
N ASN A 386 10.66 28.36 18.70
CA ASN A 386 11.13 29.43 19.57
C ASN A 386 11.02 30.76 18.81
N ASN A 387 10.11 31.64 19.23
CA ASN A 387 9.90 32.95 18.67
C ASN A 387 10.34 34.03 19.64
N LEU A 388 11.06 35.05 19.16
CA LEU A 388 11.37 36.25 19.94
C LEU A 388 10.16 37.20 19.88
N ILE A 389 9.64 37.59 21.03
CA ILE A 389 8.62 38.62 21.14
C ILE A 389 9.26 39.88 21.71
N ASN A 390 9.19 41.01 20.98
CA ASN A 390 9.69 42.32 21.41
C ASN A 390 11.17 42.33 21.86
N GLY A 391 12.02 41.53 21.23
CA GLY A 391 13.47 41.48 21.48
C GLY A 391 13.91 40.83 22.82
N ASN A 392 13.00 40.57 23.74
CA ASN A 392 13.36 40.18 25.12
C ASN A 392 12.59 38.98 25.72
N ARG A 393 11.61 38.40 25.01
CA ARG A 393 10.87 37.24 25.50
C ARG A 393 10.80 36.14 24.46
N ASN A 394 11.25 34.96 24.81
CA ASN A 394 11.07 33.78 23.98
C ASN A 394 9.65 33.24 24.18
N GLN A 395 8.83 33.23 23.15
CA GLN A 395 7.65 32.40 23.10
C GLN A 395 8.06 31.02 22.65
N ILE A 396 7.80 30.02 23.45
CA ILE A 396 8.05 28.61 23.09
C ILE A 396 6.69 27.98 22.79
N LEU A 397 6.54 27.47 21.58
CA LEU A 397 5.38 26.69 21.16
C LEU A 397 5.81 25.24 20.97
N ASN A 398 5.28 24.35 21.79
CA ASN A 398 5.40 22.90 21.63
C ASN A 398 4.13 22.36 21.01
N GLN A 399 4.27 21.52 19.98
CA GLN A 399 3.15 20.86 19.31
C GLN A 399 3.42 19.37 19.23
N GLU A 400 2.40 18.55 19.51
CA GLU A 400 2.46 17.10 19.39
C GLU A 400 1.23 16.56 18.65
N ASN A 401 1.47 15.66 17.70
CA ASN A 401 0.47 14.77 17.12
C ASN A 401 0.93 13.32 17.36
N LEU A 402 0.24 12.61 18.23
CA LEU A 402 0.57 11.25 18.64
C LEU A 402 -0.55 10.30 18.25
N ILE A 403 -0.20 9.22 17.54
CA ILE A 403 -1.12 8.12 17.22
C ILE A 403 -0.60 6.86 17.88
N GLN A 404 -1.49 6.14 18.54
CA GLN A 404 -1.24 4.81 19.07
C GLN A 404 -2.32 3.85 18.56
N GLU A 405 -1.90 2.75 17.99
CA GLU A 405 -2.80 1.70 17.52
C GLU A 405 -2.35 0.35 18.03
N ASN A 406 -3.27 -0.40 18.57
CA ASN A 406 -3.05 -1.77 19.00
C ASN A 406 -4.25 -2.64 18.59
N GLY A 407 -4.04 -3.93 18.47
CA GLY A 407 -5.14 -4.80 18.12
C GLY A 407 -4.80 -6.26 17.94
N LEU A 408 -5.88 -7.01 17.74
CA LEU A 408 -5.88 -8.43 17.44
C LEU A 408 -6.53 -8.65 16.06
N LYS A 409 -5.86 -9.38 15.18
CA LYS A 409 -6.41 -9.79 13.88
C LYS A 409 -6.40 -11.30 13.78
N LEU A 410 -7.57 -11.89 13.60
CA LEU A 410 -7.77 -13.32 13.37
C LEU A 410 -8.28 -13.52 11.95
N HIS A 411 -7.65 -14.39 11.19
CA HIS A 411 -8.04 -14.71 9.82
C HIS A 411 -7.99 -16.21 9.59
N GLY A 412 -9.11 -16.76 9.15
CA GLY A 412 -9.25 -18.15 8.72
C GLY A 412 -9.46 -18.24 7.22
N LYS A 413 -8.83 -19.22 6.58
CA LYS A 413 -9.11 -19.60 5.20
C LYS A 413 -9.35 -21.10 5.15
N TYR A 414 -10.51 -21.51 4.64
CA TYR A 414 -10.91 -22.91 4.50
C TYR A 414 -11.27 -23.20 3.05
N GLN A 415 -10.60 -24.18 2.46
CA GLN A 415 -10.93 -24.69 1.14
C GLN A 415 -12.07 -25.70 1.27
N PHE A 416 -13.28 -25.22 1.00
CA PHE A 416 -14.50 -26.03 1.15
C PHE A 416 -14.62 -27.11 0.06
N LEU A 417 -14.33 -26.70 -1.19
CA LEU A 417 -14.23 -27.58 -2.36
C LEU A 417 -12.94 -27.23 -3.12
N ASP A 418 -12.51 -28.06 -4.05
CA ASP A 418 -11.27 -27.82 -4.84
C ASP A 418 -11.24 -26.43 -5.53
N ARG A 419 -12.39 -25.77 -5.65
CA ARG A 419 -12.57 -24.51 -6.38
C ARG A 419 -13.34 -23.46 -5.62
N LEU A 420 -13.62 -23.70 -4.36
CA LEU A 420 -14.39 -22.81 -3.50
C LEU A 420 -13.65 -22.61 -2.19
N ASP A 421 -13.15 -21.40 -2.00
CA ASP A 421 -12.48 -20.97 -0.77
C ASP A 421 -13.39 -20.06 0.04
N LEU A 422 -13.51 -20.32 1.33
CA LEU A 422 -14.10 -19.45 2.32
C LEU A 422 -12.99 -18.79 3.13
N SER A 423 -12.98 -17.46 3.17
CA SER A 423 -12.15 -16.68 4.12
C SER A 423 -13.07 -16.01 5.13
N PHE A 424 -12.66 -16.00 6.39
CA PHE A 424 -13.41 -15.39 7.48
C PHE A 424 -12.47 -14.87 8.55
N GLY A 425 -12.93 -13.96 9.38
CA GLY A 425 -12.08 -13.47 10.46
C GLY A 425 -12.72 -12.38 11.28
N TYR A 426 -12.02 -12.04 12.36
CA TYR A 426 -12.36 -10.99 13.30
C TYR A 426 -11.14 -10.10 13.53
N GLN A 427 -11.40 -8.79 13.66
CA GLN A 427 -10.38 -7.81 13.99
C GLN A 427 -10.91 -6.89 15.08
N LEU A 428 -10.06 -6.68 16.07
CA LEU A 428 -10.25 -5.69 17.13
C LEU A 428 -9.11 -4.69 17.01
N ASN A 429 -9.43 -3.43 16.73
CA ASN A 429 -8.45 -2.35 16.64
C ASN A 429 -8.85 -1.23 17.59
N GLU A 430 -7.94 -0.82 18.45
CA GLU A 430 -8.05 0.40 19.24
C GLU A 430 -7.10 1.43 18.62
N THR A 431 -7.65 2.57 18.19
CA THR A 431 -6.89 3.68 17.62
C THR A 431 -7.09 4.91 18.49
N GLY A 432 -6.01 5.39 19.11
CA GLY A 432 -5.97 6.61 19.90
C GLY A 432 -5.16 7.70 19.22
N ILE A 433 -5.68 8.93 19.15
CA ILE A 433 -4.97 10.10 18.64
C ILE A 433 -4.97 11.20 19.70
N THR A 434 -3.78 11.75 19.97
CA THR A 434 -3.57 12.89 20.85
C THR A 434 -3.04 14.05 20.02
N ASN A 435 -3.65 15.23 20.16
CA ASN A 435 -3.17 16.50 19.66
C ASN A 435 -2.95 17.43 20.87
N ALA A 436 -1.70 17.86 21.05
CA ALA A 436 -1.32 18.74 22.16
C ALA A 436 -0.62 19.98 21.64
N GLU A 437 -0.89 21.11 22.26
CA GLU A 437 -0.23 22.40 22.06
C GLU A 437 0.05 23.01 23.43
N ASP A 438 1.27 23.47 23.62
CA ASP A 438 1.73 24.16 24.83
C ASP A 438 2.52 25.39 24.46
N VAL A 439 2.03 26.55 24.87
CA VAL A 439 2.66 27.87 24.67
C VAL A 439 3.11 28.39 26.01
N VAL A 440 4.38 28.74 26.14
CA VAL A 440 4.96 29.18 27.41
C VAL A 440 4.61 30.66 27.72
N SER A 441 4.55 31.52 26.69
CA SER A 441 4.29 32.95 26.93
C SER A 441 3.49 33.57 25.77
N PRO A 442 2.24 34.05 25.97
CA PRO A 442 1.43 33.81 27.16
C PRO A 442 1.12 32.33 27.36
N SER A 443 0.94 31.90 28.60
CA SER A 443 0.68 30.46 28.86
C SER A 443 -0.67 30.03 28.33
N PHE A 444 -0.63 29.04 27.46
CA PHE A 444 -1.81 28.41 26.86
C PHE A 444 -1.54 26.91 26.67
N GLN A 445 -2.47 26.07 27.06
CA GLN A 445 -2.38 24.64 26.86
C GLN A 445 -3.67 24.11 26.23
N ARG A 446 -3.50 23.28 25.19
CA ARG A 446 -4.58 22.53 24.56
C ARG A 446 -4.20 21.07 24.48
N PHE A 447 -5.04 20.20 24.97
CA PHE A 447 -4.84 18.76 24.95
C PHE A 447 -6.12 18.06 24.54
N ILE A 448 -6.10 17.39 23.39
CA ILE A 448 -7.23 16.62 22.86
C ILE A 448 -6.77 15.20 22.65
N LYS A 449 -7.34 14.26 23.38
CA LYS A 449 -7.14 12.82 23.21
C LYS A 449 -8.45 12.14 22.89
N GLU A 450 -8.48 11.44 21.77
CA GLU A 450 -9.63 10.67 21.33
C GLU A 450 -9.24 9.21 21.07
N VAL A 451 -10.17 8.29 21.29
CA VAL A 451 -9.97 6.85 21.08
C VAL A 451 -11.19 6.27 20.39
N VAL A 452 -10.97 5.43 19.41
CA VAL A 452 -12.01 4.64 18.75
C VAL A 452 -11.65 3.17 18.83
N LEU A 453 -12.52 2.38 19.46
CA LEU A 453 -12.47 0.92 19.43
C LEU A 453 -13.35 0.42 18.30
N THR A 454 -12.77 -0.39 17.42
CA THR A 454 -13.45 -0.94 16.22
C THR A 454 -13.47 -2.46 16.27
N HIS A 455 -14.67 -3.03 16.25
CA HIS A 455 -14.89 -4.46 16.07
C HIS A 455 -15.24 -4.73 14.62
N SER A 456 -14.56 -5.66 13.97
CA SER A 456 -14.81 -5.99 12.57
C SER A 456 -14.94 -7.49 12.38
N LEU A 457 -16.06 -7.93 11.80
CA LEU A 457 -16.27 -9.30 11.37
C LEU A 457 -16.34 -9.33 9.85
N PHE A 458 -15.61 -10.24 9.22
CA PHE A 458 -15.59 -10.35 7.76
C PHE A 458 -15.65 -11.81 7.29
N TYR A 459 -16.22 -11.98 6.11
CA TYR A 459 -16.26 -13.24 5.39
C TYR A 459 -16.23 -12.98 3.87
N GLU A 460 -15.63 -13.91 3.14
CA GLU A 460 -15.41 -13.79 1.70
C GLU A 460 -15.43 -15.18 1.08
N LEU A 461 -16.22 -15.35 0.03
CA LEU A 461 -16.32 -16.55 -0.77
C LEU A 461 -15.64 -16.32 -2.12
N ALA A 462 -14.66 -17.17 -2.47
CA ALA A 462 -13.96 -17.12 -3.75
C ALA A 462 -14.18 -18.41 -4.53
N TYR A 463 -14.61 -18.27 -5.78
CA TYR A 463 -14.86 -19.38 -6.70
C TYR A 463 -14.00 -19.27 -7.95
N GLN A 464 -13.55 -20.41 -8.47
CA GLN A 464 -12.84 -20.50 -9.73
C GLN A 464 -13.36 -21.65 -10.58
N SER A 465 -13.71 -21.38 -11.86
CA SER A 465 -14.20 -22.41 -12.78
C SER A 465 -13.09 -23.35 -13.24
N VAL A 466 -13.48 -24.58 -13.70
CA VAL A 466 -12.57 -25.67 -14.16
C VAL A 466 -11.54 -25.17 -15.17
N ALA A 467 -11.98 -24.51 -16.22
CA ALA A 467 -11.14 -24.05 -17.32
C ALA A 467 -10.46 -22.70 -17.04
N ASN A 468 -10.48 -22.21 -15.81
CA ASN A 468 -9.98 -20.88 -15.43
C ASN A 468 -10.60 -19.72 -16.26
N LYS A 469 -11.72 -19.96 -16.94
CA LYS A 469 -12.42 -18.92 -17.72
C LYS A 469 -13.09 -17.89 -16.85
N PHE A 470 -13.64 -18.32 -15.70
CA PHE A 470 -14.32 -17.45 -14.77
C PHE A 470 -13.71 -17.58 -13.36
N ALA A 471 -13.53 -16.44 -12.68
CA ALA A 471 -13.22 -16.40 -11.26
C ALA A 471 -14.03 -15.27 -10.61
N GLY A 472 -14.71 -15.58 -9.52
CA GLY A 472 -15.54 -14.63 -8.77
C GLY A 472 -15.16 -14.61 -7.31
N LYS A 473 -15.29 -13.45 -6.68
CA LYS A 473 -15.11 -13.26 -5.25
C LYS A 473 -16.19 -12.31 -4.76
N ILE A 474 -16.90 -12.70 -3.70
CA ILE A 474 -17.89 -11.87 -3.01
C ILE A 474 -17.51 -11.87 -1.53
N GLY A 475 -17.42 -10.71 -0.93
CA GLY A 475 -17.06 -10.56 0.47
C GLY A 475 -17.88 -9.48 1.16
N PHE A 476 -17.97 -9.59 2.46
CA PHE A 476 -18.68 -8.67 3.33
C PHE A 476 -17.84 -8.41 4.56
N ARG A 477 -17.83 -7.15 5.00
CA ARG A 477 -17.22 -6.72 6.25
C ARG A 477 -18.25 -5.92 7.03
N ASN A 478 -18.38 -6.20 8.31
CA ASN A 478 -19.22 -5.48 9.25
C ASN A 478 -18.31 -4.82 10.27
N ASN A 479 -18.32 -3.51 10.34
CA ASN A 479 -17.59 -2.75 11.36
C ASN A 479 -18.58 -2.19 12.38
N TYR A 480 -18.27 -2.34 13.66
CA TYR A 480 -18.94 -1.67 14.75
C TYR A 480 -17.94 -0.69 15.39
N PHE A 481 -18.26 0.58 15.33
CA PHE A 481 -17.49 1.66 15.92
C PHE A 481 -18.10 2.02 17.27
N GLU A 482 -17.48 1.56 18.38
CA GLU A 482 -18.04 1.67 19.72
C GLU A 482 -18.31 3.12 20.13
N LYS A 483 -17.36 4.04 19.87
CA LYS A 483 -17.49 5.47 20.19
C LYS A 483 -18.76 6.11 19.62
N PHE A 484 -19.21 5.66 18.47
CA PHE A 484 -20.33 6.25 17.72
C PHE A 484 -21.62 5.43 17.81
N ASP A 485 -21.57 4.21 18.32
CA ASP A 485 -22.65 3.21 18.27
C ASP A 485 -23.15 2.97 16.84
N ILE A 486 -22.22 2.89 15.87
CA ILE A 486 -22.53 2.77 14.44
C ILE A 486 -22.07 1.40 13.92
N PHE A 487 -23.02 0.68 13.29
CA PHE A 487 -22.72 -0.46 12.43
C PHE A 487 -22.58 -0.03 10.98
N ASN A 488 -21.51 -0.44 10.33
CA ASN A 488 -21.25 -0.17 8.93
C ASN A 488 -21.03 -1.47 8.15
N PHE A 489 -21.83 -1.65 7.06
CA PHE A 489 -21.78 -2.83 6.20
C PHE A 489 -21.06 -2.51 4.90
N GLU A 490 -20.03 -3.30 4.57
CA GLU A 490 -19.12 -3.09 3.44
C GLU A 490 -19.11 -4.29 2.49
N PRO A 491 -19.99 -4.34 1.49
CA PRO A 491 -19.96 -5.37 0.45
C PRO A 491 -18.82 -5.15 -0.53
N ARG A 492 -18.27 -6.24 -1.06
CA ARG A 492 -17.17 -6.24 -2.04
C ARG A 492 -17.38 -7.33 -3.07
N VAL A 493 -17.01 -7.03 -4.31
CA VAL A 493 -17.13 -7.97 -5.42
C VAL A 493 -15.94 -7.86 -6.37
N SER A 494 -15.48 -9.00 -6.88
CA SER A 494 -14.46 -9.08 -7.92
C SER A 494 -14.81 -10.21 -8.88
N LEU A 495 -15.11 -9.89 -10.13
CA LEU A 495 -15.45 -10.84 -11.17
C LEU A 495 -14.42 -10.75 -12.28
N ASN A 496 -13.93 -11.89 -12.73
CA ASN A 496 -12.93 -12.00 -13.78
C ASN A 496 -13.41 -13.02 -14.81
N TYR A 497 -13.43 -12.63 -16.09
CA TYR A 497 -13.88 -13.48 -17.18
C TYR A 497 -12.90 -13.45 -18.35
N ASN A 498 -12.30 -14.59 -18.66
CA ASN A 498 -11.48 -14.79 -19.84
C ASN A 498 -12.39 -15.27 -20.96
N PHE A 499 -12.92 -14.34 -21.79
CA PHE A 499 -13.91 -14.68 -22.82
C PHE A 499 -13.28 -15.14 -24.14
N LEU A 500 -12.03 -14.73 -24.41
CA LEU A 500 -11.18 -15.22 -25.51
C LEU A 500 -9.78 -15.55 -24.96
N ASN A 501 -8.97 -16.26 -25.72
CA ASN A 501 -7.63 -16.69 -25.29
C ASN A 501 -6.75 -15.50 -24.87
N ASP A 502 -6.89 -14.36 -25.56
CA ASP A 502 -6.05 -13.17 -25.37
C ASP A 502 -6.78 -12.05 -24.60
N PHE A 503 -8.08 -12.17 -24.34
CA PHE A 503 -8.89 -11.12 -23.71
C PHE A 503 -9.44 -11.51 -22.37
N LYS A 504 -9.34 -10.58 -21.42
CA LYS A 504 -9.88 -10.68 -20.08
C LYS A 504 -10.72 -9.45 -19.74
N LEU A 505 -11.92 -9.69 -19.23
CA LEU A 505 -12.79 -8.69 -18.64
C LEU A 505 -12.74 -8.81 -17.12
N GLU A 506 -12.69 -7.69 -16.42
CA GLU A 506 -12.65 -7.63 -14.96
C GLU A 506 -13.61 -6.56 -14.45
N PHE A 507 -14.54 -6.95 -13.57
CA PHE A 507 -15.44 -6.05 -12.87
C PHE A 507 -15.13 -6.09 -11.38
N LEU A 508 -14.92 -4.91 -10.78
CA LEU A 508 -14.60 -4.74 -9.37
C LEU A 508 -15.55 -3.74 -8.73
N GLY A 509 -15.97 -4.02 -7.51
CA GLY A 509 -16.81 -3.11 -6.73
C GLY A 509 -16.56 -3.27 -5.24
N GLU A 510 -16.61 -2.15 -4.48
CA GLU A 510 -16.44 -2.17 -3.03
C GLU A 510 -17.08 -0.98 -2.35
N MET A 511 -17.48 -1.18 -1.10
CA MET A 511 -17.76 -0.13 -0.14
C MET A 511 -16.78 -0.25 1.02
N LYS A 512 -16.31 0.89 1.54
CA LYS A 512 -15.33 0.95 2.64
C LYS A 512 -15.58 2.15 3.54
N SER A 513 -15.08 2.06 4.79
CA SER A 513 -15.06 3.18 5.73
C SER A 513 -13.69 3.39 6.34
N GLN A 514 -13.48 4.58 6.91
CA GLN A 514 -12.24 4.98 7.55
C GLN A 514 -12.55 5.98 8.68
N VAL A 515 -11.92 5.77 9.84
CA VAL A 515 -12.13 6.61 11.05
C VAL A 515 -11.01 7.63 11.28
N THR A 516 -9.91 7.54 10.55
CA THR A 516 -8.77 8.47 10.66
C THR A 516 -8.70 9.36 9.44
N SER A 517 -8.37 10.63 9.61
CA SER A 517 -8.16 11.59 8.52
C SER A 517 -6.94 12.46 8.81
N GLN A 518 -6.32 12.99 7.78
CA GLN A 518 -5.37 14.09 7.94
C GLN A 518 -6.08 15.42 7.69
N ILE A 519 -5.86 16.36 8.57
CA ILE A 519 -6.23 17.75 8.37
C ILE A 519 -4.97 18.58 8.14
N ILE A 520 -5.13 19.68 7.40
CA ILE A 520 -4.09 20.68 7.21
C ILE A 520 -4.49 21.85 8.09
N ASP A 521 -3.73 22.06 9.16
CA ASP A 521 -3.88 23.23 10.01
C ASP A 521 -2.97 24.36 9.48
N LEU A 522 -3.04 25.51 10.07
CA LEU A 522 -2.41 26.76 9.60
C LEU A 522 -0.96 26.61 9.14
N PRO A 523 -0.46 27.49 8.27
CA PRO A 523 0.91 27.46 7.72
C PRO A 523 2.03 27.36 8.77
N GLN A 524 1.77 27.73 10.02
CA GLN A 524 2.72 27.71 11.14
C GLN A 524 2.79 26.39 11.90
N ASP A 525 1.87 25.45 11.65
CA ASP A 525 1.93 24.15 12.30
C ASP A 525 3.21 23.41 11.91
N PHE A 526 3.84 22.81 12.93
CA PHE A 526 5.06 22.02 12.76
C PHE A 526 6.10 22.71 11.86
N LEU A 527 6.36 23.98 12.14
CA LEU A 527 7.34 24.83 11.42
C LEU A 527 6.99 25.12 9.95
N GLY A 528 5.72 24.95 9.55
CA GLY A 528 5.29 25.07 8.15
C GLY A 528 5.84 24.01 7.21
N VAL A 529 6.62 23.04 7.73
CA VAL A 529 7.27 21.99 6.95
C VAL A 529 6.35 20.77 6.81
N GLU A 530 5.71 20.36 7.90
CA GLU A 530 4.74 19.28 7.92
C GLU A 530 3.45 19.78 8.59
N ASN A 531 2.61 20.40 7.80
CA ASN A 531 1.37 21.02 8.28
C ASN A 531 0.18 20.05 8.36
N LYS A 532 0.42 18.73 8.27
CA LYS A 532 -0.61 17.70 8.33
C LYS A 532 -0.66 17.07 9.71
N ARG A 533 -1.86 17.04 10.29
CA ARG A 533 -2.14 16.34 11.56
C ARG A 533 -3.12 15.20 11.34
N TRP A 534 -2.88 14.08 11.98
CA TRP A 534 -3.85 13.01 12.06
C TRP A 534 -4.89 13.30 13.14
N ILE A 535 -6.15 13.04 12.81
CA ILE A 535 -7.30 13.17 13.70
C ILE A 535 -8.21 11.96 13.57
N LEU A 536 -8.98 11.67 14.61
CA LEU A 536 -10.07 10.71 14.58
C LEU A 536 -11.38 11.38 14.17
N SER A 537 -12.24 10.58 13.56
CA SER A 537 -13.64 10.97 13.35
C SER A 537 -14.31 11.34 14.66
N ASN A 538 -15.20 12.34 14.61
CA ASN A 538 -16.00 12.79 15.71
C ASN A 538 -17.46 13.03 15.27
N ASN A 539 -18.34 13.39 16.22
CA ASN A 539 -19.76 13.63 15.91
C ASN A 539 -20.02 15.04 15.36
N ASP A 540 -19.02 15.93 15.37
CA ASP A 540 -19.23 17.35 15.05
C ASP A 540 -18.88 17.66 13.59
N ASN A 541 -17.57 17.65 13.25
CA ASN A 541 -17.08 18.19 11.99
C ASN A 541 -16.15 17.27 11.22
N ILE A 542 -15.82 16.09 11.77
CA ILE A 542 -14.98 15.08 11.12
C ILE A 542 -15.74 13.75 11.05
N PRO A 543 -16.61 13.57 10.05
CA PRO A 543 -17.38 12.34 9.93
C PRO A 543 -16.51 11.13 9.63
N ILE A 544 -17.04 9.92 9.90
CA ILE A 544 -16.46 8.69 9.36
C ILE A 544 -16.53 8.77 7.83
N LEU A 545 -15.36 8.68 7.18
CA LEU A 545 -15.29 8.63 5.73
C LEU A 545 -15.92 7.32 5.22
N LYS A 546 -16.76 7.43 4.17
CA LYS A 546 -17.39 6.27 3.51
C LYS A 546 -17.19 6.37 2.01
N SER A 547 -16.69 5.31 1.38
CA SER A 547 -16.53 5.26 -0.08
C SER A 547 -17.36 4.18 -0.74
N LYS A 548 -17.75 4.46 -1.98
CA LYS A 548 -18.36 3.52 -2.94
C LYS A 548 -17.59 3.61 -4.24
N GLN A 549 -17.11 2.48 -4.74
CA GLN A 549 -16.31 2.46 -5.96
C GLN A 549 -16.67 1.25 -6.83
N VAL A 550 -16.73 1.48 -8.15
CA VAL A 550 -16.85 0.43 -9.17
C VAL A 550 -15.83 0.67 -10.27
N SER A 551 -15.33 -0.40 -10.88
CA SER A 551 -14.47 -0.32 -12.06
C SER A 551 -14.67 -1.49 -13.01
N LEU A 552 -14.42 -1.24 -14.30
CA LEU A 552 -14.46 -2.22 -15.36
C LEU A 552 -13.16 -2.13 -16.17
N ALA A 553 -12.45 -3.25 -16.27
CA ALA A 553 -11.19 -3.32 -17.00
C ALA A 553 -11.27 -4.35 -18.14
N LEU A 554 -10.78 -3.96 -19.31
CA LEU A 554 -10.52 -4.84 -20.45
C LEU A 554 -9.01 -4.98 -20.63
N ARG A 555 -8.53 -6.23 -20.70
CA ARG A 555 -7.13 -6.54 -20.94
C ARG A 555 -6.99 -7.40 -22.18
N TYR A 556 -6.10 -6.97 -23.06
CA TYR A 556 -5.62 -7.74 -24.20
C TYR A 556 -4.16 -8.12 -23.98
N LYS A 557 -3.81 -9.38 -24.21
CA LYS A 557 -2.45 -9.87 -24.09
C LYS A 557 -2.14 -10.88 -25.19
N LYS A 558 -1.15 -10.56 -26.02
CA LYS A 558 -0.63 -11.50 -27.01
C LYS A 558 0.90 -11.47 -26.97
N LYS A 559 1.50 -12.60 -26.62
CA LYS A 559 2.97 -12.73 -26.44
C LYS A 559 3.51 -11.64 -25.49
N ASN A 560 4.33 -10.73 -26.00
CA ASN A 560 5.01 -9.66 -25.27
C ASN A 560 4.26 -8.32 -25.30
N PHE A 561 3.11 -8.27 -25.97
CA PHE A 561 2.28 -7.07 -26.11
C PHE A 561 1.08 -7.14 -25.15
N ILE A 562 0.89 -6.10 -24.36
CA ILE A 562 -0.20 -5.99 -23.37
C ILE A 562 -0.85 -4.63 -23.52
N VAL A 563 -2.18 -4.62 -23.59
CA VAL A 563 -3.01 -3.41 -23.50
C VAL A 563 -4.00 -3.60 -22.37
N THR A 564 -4.14 -2.61 -21.51
CA THR A 564 -5.16 -2.57 -20.47
C THR A 564 -5.89 -1.24 -20.54
N ALA A 565 -7.21 -1.28 -20.56
CA ALA A 565 -8.09 -0.12 -20.41
C ALA A 565 -9.00 -0.37 -19.20
N GLU A 566 -8.98 0.53 -18.22
CA GLU A 566 -9.82 0.44 -17.02
C GLU A 566 -10.56 1.76 -16.81
N THR A 567 -11.88 1.70 -16.66
CA THR A 567 -12.71 2.86 -16.28
C THR A 567 -13.21 2.67 -14.86
N TYR A 568 -13.41 3.78 -14.13
CA TYR A 568 -13.89 3.75 -12.76
C TYR A 568 -14.82 4.91 -12.41
N LEU A 569 -15.68 4.64 -11.42
CA LEU A 569 -16.49 5.62 -10.73
C LEU A 569 -16.29 5.45 -9.23
N LYS A 570 -16.07 6.56 -8.51
CA LYS A 570 -15.83 6.56 -7.07
C LYS A 570 -16.55 7.76 -6.44
N ARG A 571 -17.12 7.55 -5.27
CA ARG A 571 -17.65 8.61 -4.41
C ARG A 571 -17.15 8.39 -2.99
N ILE A 572 -16.76 9.48 -2.33
CA ILE A 572 -16.36 9.50 -0.92
C ILE A 572 -17.27 10.51 -0.23
N ASP A 573 -18.01 10.07 0.78
CA ASP A 573 -18.85 10.89 1.65
C ASP A 573 -18.12 11.15 2.97
N GLY A 574 -18.35 12.30 3.61
CA GLY A 574 -17.74 12.71 4.87
C GLY A 574 -16.39 13.43 4.73
N VAL A 575 -16.06 13.92 3.54
CA VAL A 575 -14.83 14.69 3.32
C VAL A 575 -14.94 16.05 4.00
N THR A 576 -13.93 16.45 4.79
CA THR A 576 -13.88 17.78 5.43
C THR A 576 -13.08 18.76 4.61
N SER A 577 -13.48 20.04 4.61
CA SER A 577 -12.73 21.14 3.99
C SER A 577 -11.31 21.26 4.53
N ARG A 578 -11.11 20.97 5.81
CA ARG A 578 -9.80 21.02 6.48
C ARG A 578 -8.79 20.02 5.92
N SER A 579 -9.23 18.95 5.26
CA SER A 579 -8.34 17.95 4.62
C SER A 579 -7.87 18.34 3.21
N GLN A 580 -8.41 19.43 2.64
CA GLN A 580 -8.21 19.77 1.23
C GLN A 580 -6.97 20.65 0.97
N GLY A 581 -6.42 21.30 2.00
CA GLY A 581 -5.25 22.16 1.87
C GLY A 581 -5.51 23.39 0.99
N PHE A 582 -6.66 24.02 1.18
CA PHE A 582 -6.93 25.31 0.53
C PHE A 582 -5.97 26.38 1.07
N GLN A 583 -5.35 27.12 0.16
CA GLN A 583 -4.49 28.26 0.45
C GLN A 583 -5.10 29.54 -0.15
N ASN A 584 -6.38 29.78 0.16
CA ASN A 584 -7.19 30.86 -0.36
C ASN A 584 -8.39 31.11 0.56
N GLN A 585 -9.46 31.74 0.06
CA GLN A 585 -10.68 32.10 0.78
C GLN A 585 -11.33 30.95 1.61
N PHE A 586 -11.01 29.66 1.33
CA PHE A 586 -11.56 28.50 2.05
C PHE A 586 -10.58 27.87 3.04
N GLU A 587 -9.42 28.48 3.27
CA GLU A 587 -8.37 27.95 4.14
C GLU A 587 -8.88 27.68 5.57
N PHE A 588 -9.69 28.59 6.11
CA PHE A 588 -10.24 28.50 7.46
C PHE A 588 -11.64 27.88 7.53
N SER A 589 -12.18 27.41 6.41
CA SER A 589 -13.51 26.82 6.39
C SER A 589 -13.53 25.48 7.11
N ASN A 590 -14.57 25.25 7.93
CA ASN A 590 -14.76 24.03 8.69
C ASN A 590 -16.14 23.43 8.38
N THR A 591 -16.22 22.72 7.25
CA THR A 591 -17.46 22.11 6.77
C THR A 591 -17.17 20.78 6.11
N ASN A 592 -18.21 19.99 5.89
CA ASN A 592 -18.15 18.65 5.36
C ASN A 592 -18.86 18.55 4.02
N GLY A 593 -18.57 17.48 3.32
CA GLY A 593 -19.20 17.23 2.04
C GLY A 593 -18.85 15.87 1.44
N ASN A 594 -18.84 15.84 0.12
CA ASN A 594 -18.52 14.63 -0.61
C ASN A 594 -17.66 14.90 -1.85
N GLN A 595 -16.92 13.90 -2.26
CA GLN A 595 -16.08 13.94 -3.44
C GLN A 595 -16.56 12.90 -4.46
N LYS A 596 -16.57 13.26 -5.74
CA LYS A 596 -16.83 12.38 -6.88
C LYS A 596 -15.59 12.32 -7.75
N SER A 597 -15.25 11.10 -8.19
CA SER A 597 -14.11 10.86 -9.06
C SER A 597 -14.50 9.86 -10.14
N SER A 598 -14.14 10.14 -11.38
CA SER A 598 -14.33 9.25 -12.53
C SER A 598 -13.12 9.32 -13.44
N GLY A 599 -12.84 8.26 -14.18
CA GLY A 599 -11.69 8.29 -15.08
C GLY A 599 -11.52 7.05 -15.93
N LEU A 600 -10.48 7.16 -16.78
CA LEU A 600 -10.00 6.11 -17.68
C LEU A 600 -8.49 5.97 -17.50
N GLU A 601 -8.04 4.75 -17.28
CA GLU A 601 -6.63 4.37 -17.15
C GLU A 601 -6.24 3.47 -18.32
N LEU A 602 -5.25 3.86 -19.12
CA LEU A 602 -4.73 3.08 -20.24
C LEU A 602 -3.28 2.69 -19.97
N LEU A 603 -2.93 1.45 -20.26
CA LEU A 603 -1.57 0.94 -20.27
C LEU A 603 -1.33 0.21 -21.57
N VAL A 604 -0.28 0.57 -22.30
CA VAL A 604 0.26 -0.17 -23.43
C VAL A 604 1.68 -0.57 -23.08
N HIS A 605 1.98 -1.85 -23.13
CA HIS A 605 3.32 -2.39 -22.87
C HIS A 605 3.76 -3.29 -24.02
N ASN A 606 5.01 -3.13 -24.44
CA ASN A 606 5.65 -4.00 -25.41
C ASN A 606 7.09 -4.34 -24.99
N LYS A 607 7.47 -5.58 -25.18
CA LYS A 607 8.85 -6.04 -25.02
C LYS A 607 9.36 -6.59 -26.35
N PHE A 608 10.39 -5.93 -26.88
CA PHE A 608 11.10 -6.37 -28.08
C PHE A 608 12.56 -6.62 -27.76
N LYS A 609 12.98 -7.88 -27.81
CA LYS A 609 14.34 -8.31 -27.39
C LYS A 609 14.69 -7.76 -25.99
N ASN A 610 15.71 -6.91 -25.90
CA ASN A 610 16.22 -6.33 -24.67
C ASN A 610 15.57 -4.97 -24.32
N VAL A 611 14.69 -4.47 -25.20
CA VAL A 611 13.99 -3.19 -25.01
C VAL A 611 12.60 -3.46 -24.46
N LYS A 612 12.23 -2.74 -23.41
CA LYS A 612 10.88 -2.72 -22.83
C LYS A 612 10.38 -1.29 -22.88
N THR A 613 9.24 -1.09 -23.50
CA THR A 613 8.57 0.21 -23.57
C THR A 613 7.17 0.11 -23.03
N TRP A 614 6.76 1.07 -22.23
CA TRP A 614 5.38 1.18 -21.77
C TRP A 614 4.92 2.62 -21.76
N ILE A 615 3.64 2.78 -22.07
CA ILE A 615 2.94 4.06 -22.10
C ILE A 615 1.77 3.94 -21.12
N THR A 616 1.65 4.89 -20.20
CA THR A 616 0.47 5.03 -19.36
C THR A 616 -0.22 6.35 -19.66
N TYR A 617 -1.52 6.31 -19.84
CA TYR A 617 -2.34 7.50 -19.96
C TYR A 617 -3.49 7.42 -18.97
N ASN A 618 -3.74 8.51 -18.24
CA ASN A 618 -4.86 8.61 -17.32
C ASN A 618 -5.67 9.86 -17.64
N PHE A 619 -6.97 9.68 -17.73
CA PHE A 619 -7.97 10.74 -17.70
C PHE A 619 -8.70 10.68 -16.37
N ASN A 620 -8.76 11.78 -15.64
CA ASN A 620 -9.44 11.87 -14.35
C ASN A 620 -10.34 13.12 -14.31
N ASN A 621 -11.45 13.00 -13.59
CA ASN A 621 -12.33 14.09 -13.26
C ASN A 621 -12.69 13.98 -11.78
N ASN A 622 -12.10 14.87 -10.97
CA ASN A 622 -12.25 14.87 -9.52
C ASN A 622 -12.90 16.16 -9.07
N SER A 623 -14.09 16.08 -8.49
CA SER A 623 -14.84 17.23 -7.99
C SER A 623 -15.28 17.00 -6.55
N ILE A 624 -15.36 18.10 -5.79
CA ILE A 624 -15.77 18.12 -4.40
C ILE A 624 -16.96 19.05 -4.24
N PHE A 625 -17.86 18.65 -3.37
CA PHE A 625 -18.96 19.46 -2.84
C PHE A 625 -18.71 19.64 -1.34
N LEU A 626 -18.75 20.87 -0.87
CA LEU A 626 -18.62 21.23 0.54
C LEU A 626 -19.81 22.12 0.90
N GLU A 627 -20.50 21.77 1.98
CA GLU A 627 -21.72 22.47 2.41
C GLU A 627 -21.43 23.94 2.72
N GLY A 628 -22.27 24.84 2.19
CA GLY A 628 -22.13 26.28 2.37
C GLY A 628 -21.01 26.93 1.54
N LEU A 629 -20.18 26.18 0.83
CA LEU A 629 -19.11 26.71 0.00
C LEU A 629 -19.47 26.67 -1.49
N ASN A 630 -18.87 27.59 -2.28
CA ASN A 630 -19.05 27.68 -3.74
C ASN A 630 -20.53 27.64 -4.17
N ASN A 631 -21.40 28.42 -3.49
CA ASN A 631 -22.84 28.41 -3.74
C ASN A 631 -23.49 27.01 -3.76
N ASN A 632 -23.04 26.13 -2.88
CA ASN A 632 -23.46 24.72 -2.81
C ASN A 632 -23.33 23.98 -4.15
N SER A 633 -22.25 24.23 -4.89
CA SER A 633 -21.98 23.60 -6.18
C SER A 633 -20.67 22.82 -6.15
N TYR A 634 -20.57 21.74 -6.96
CA TYR A 634 -19.33 21.02 -7.13
C TYR A 634 -18.26 21.87 -7.81
N PHE A 635 -17.01 21.74 -7.37
CA PHE A 635 -15.84 22.36 -7.98
C PHE A 635 -14.67 21.38 -8.02
N PRO A 636 -13.66 21.60 -8.90
CA PRO A 636 -12.51 20.71 -8.98
C PRO A 636 -11.73 20.66 -7.67
N THR A 637 -11.23 19.47 -7.28
CA THR A 637 -10.32 19.34 -6.13
C THR A 637 -8.95 19.93 -6.47
N ASN A 638 -8.17 20.35 -5.47
CA ASN A 638 -6.77 20.81 -5.65
C ASN A 638 -5.85 19.75 -6.31
N GLN A 639 -6.31 18.52 -6.44
CA GLN A 639 -5.54 17.39 -6.97
C GLN A 639 -6.11 16.87 -8.30
N ASP A 640 -7.03 17.62 -8.96
CA ASP A 640 -7.62 17.23 -10.24
C ASP A 640 -6.64 17.41 -11.39
N ILE A 641 -5.77 16.41 -11.59
CA ILE A 641 -4.94 16.33 -12.79
C ILE A 641 -5.77 15.66 -13.88
N ARG A 642 -6.29 16.47 -14.83
CA ARG A 642 -7.25 16.01 -15.84
C ARG A 642 -6.66 14.97 -16.80
N HIS A 643 -5.48 15.22 -17.32
CA HIS A 643 -4.77 14.31 -18.25
C HIS A 643 -3.35 14.10 -17.77
N SER A 644 -2.90 12.86 -17.76
CA SER A 644 -1.49 12.52 -17.53
C SER A 644 -1.03 11.46 -18.50
N LEU A 645 0.20 11.62 -19.00
CA LEU A 645 0.86 10.72 -19.93
C LEU A 645 2.27 10.44 -19.44
N SER A 646 2.65 9.17 -19.39
CA SER A 646 4.04 8.76 -19.13
C SER A 646 4.50 7.78 -20.19
N LEU A 647 5.62 8.10 -20.84
CA LEU A 647 6.33 7.24 -21.78
C LEU A 647 7.63 6.78 -21.14
N ASN A 648 7.81 5.48 -21.05
CA ASN A 648 8.95 4.87 -20.38
C ASN A 648 9.61 3.83 -21.26
N THR A 649 10.94 3.81 -21.28
CA THR A 649 11.72 2.81 -22.00
C THR A 649 12.88 2.34 -21.14
N SER A 650 13.12 1.03 -21.10
CA SER A 650 14.31 0.45 -20.48
C SER A 650 15.01 -0.52 -21.45
N VAL A 651 16.34 -0.51 -21.43
CA VAL A 651 17.20 -1.30 -22.31
C VAL A 651 18.25 -2.02 -21.48
N GLU A 652 18.43 -3.32 -21.76
CA GLU A 652 19.46 -4.16 -21.13
C GLU A 652 20.55 -4.47 -22.16
N VAL A 653 21.80 -4.04 -21.88
CA VAL A 653 22.96 -4.27 -22.75
C VAL A 653 24.12 -4.81 -21.90
N ASN A 654 24.37 -6.10 -21.97
CA ASN A 654 25.38 -6.80 -21.17
C ASN A 654 25.20 -6.53 -19.66
N GLN A 655 26.21 -5.91 -19.02
CA GLN A 655 26.17 -5.52 -17.61
C GLN A 655 25.48 -4.17 -17.35
N PHE A 656 25.18 -3.41 -18.40
CA PHE A 656 24.49 -2.12 -18.31
C PHE A 656 22.99 -2.27 -18.44
N ASN A 657 22.26 -1.50 -17.64
CA ASN A 657 20.83 -1.27 -17.82
C ASN A 657 20.61 0.23 -17.86
N PHE A 658 19.81 0.67 -18.83
CA PHE A 658 19.43 2.06 -19.05
C PHE A 658 17.93 2.19 -18.93
N ALA A 659 17.45 3.31 -18.42
CA ALA A 659 16.04 3.64 -18.44
C ALA A 659 15.83 5.14 -18.57
N ILE A 660 14.81 5.52 -19.35
CA ILE A 660 14.38 6.91 -19.54
C ILE A 660 12.88 7.00 -19.47
N ALA A 661 12.35 8.06 -18.88
CA ALA A 661 10.93 8.36 -18.86
C ALA A 661 10.64 9.83 -19.17
N GLY A 662 9.63 10.09 -19.97
CA GLY A 662 8.99 11.38 -20.14
C GLY A 662 7.65 11.40 -19.43
N ASN A 663 7.43 12.32 -18.52
CA ASN A 663 6.22 12.48 -17.73
C ASN A 663 5.59 13.84 -18.02
N TRP A 664 4.36 13.83 -18.50
CA TRP A 664 3.58 15.03 -18.79
C TRP A 664 2.21 14.95 -18.12
N HIS A 665 1.71 16.08 -17.64
CA HIS A 665 0.31 16.19 -17.24
C HIS A 665 -0.19 17.65 -17.35
N THR A 666 -1.51 17.79 -17.44
CA THR A 666 -2.18 19.11 -17.35
C THR A 666 -1.91 19.74 -15.98
N GLY A 667 -1.87 21.07 -15.95
CA GLY A 667 -1.80 21.81 -14.70
C GLY A 667 -2.96 21.43 -13.77
N LYS A 668 -2.70 21.40 -12.47
CA LYS A 668 -3.76 21.22 -11.47
C LYS A 668 -4.52 22.51 -11.23
N PRO A 669 -5.78 22.45 -10.75
CA PRO A 669 -6.58 23.60 -10.44
C PRO A 669 -5.97 24.48 -9.34
N PHE A 670 -6.18 25.77 -9.43
CA PHE A 670 -5.88 26.76 -8.39
C PHE A 670 -6.86 27.94 -8.46
N THR A 671 -6.97 28.69 -7.37
CA THR A 671 -7.78 29.90 -7.29
C THR A 671 -6.92 31.11 -7.57
N SER A 672 -7.24 31.85 -8.61
CA SER A 672 -6.55 33.10 -8.95
C SER A 672 -7.20 34.31 -8.26
N ILE A 673 -6.45 35.39 -8.14
CA ILE A 673 -7.00 36.69 -7.71
C ILE A 673 -7.91 37.29 -8.78
N ASN A 674 -8.85 38.11 -8.34
CA ASN A 674 -9.63 38.96 -9.24
C ASN A 674 -8.76 40.12 -9.72
N THR A 675 -8.39 40.11 -11.01
CA THR A 675 -7.48 41.12 -11.58
C THR A 675 -8.11 42.48 -11.74
N THR A 676 -9.44 42.59 -11.79
CA THR A 676 -10.18 43.86 -11.93
C THR A 676 -10.29 44.58 -10.59
N ASN A 677 -10.52 43.84 -9.52
CA ASN A 677 -10.59 44.35 -8.14
C ASN A 677 -9.85 43.41 -7.21
N PRO A 678 -8.52 43.51 -7.12
CA PRO A 678 -7.69 42.48 -6.42
C PRO A 678 -7.76 42.57 -4.91
N LEU A 679 -8.17 43.72 -4.33
CA LEU A 679 -8.31 43.91 -2.88
C LEU A 679 -9.73 44.36 -2.55
N GLU A 680 -10.25 43.80 -1.46
CA GLU A 680 -11.50 44.31 -0.85
C GLU A 680 -11.22 45.49 0.10
N THR A 681 -12.27 46.17 0.53
CA THR A 681 -12.20 47.40 1.37
C THR A 681 -11.46 47.25 2.69
N ASN A 682 -11.23 46.01 3.16
CA ASN A 682 -10.53 45.67 4.44
C ASN A 682 -9.13 45.11 4.22
N SER A 683 -8.46 45.40 3.10
CA SER A 683 -7.14 44.81 2.76
C SER A 683 -7.14 43.29 2.71
N THR A 684 -8.26 42.67 2.32
CA THR A 684 -8.35 41.26 2.05
C THR A 684 -8.22 40.99 0.55
N ILE A 685 -7.57 39.90 0.17
CA ILE A 685 -7.40 39.51 -1.23
C ILE A 685 -8.76 39.07 -1.79
N ASN A 686 -9.16 39.63 -2.91
CA ASN A 686 -10.35 39.22 -3.62
C ASN A 686 -10.01 38.11 -4.63
N PHE A 687 -10.63 36.94 -4.47
CA PHE A 687 -10.39 35.78 -5.29
C PHE A 687 -11.50 35.58 -6.34
N ASN A 688 -11.14 34.98 -7.46
CA ASN A 688 -12.08 34.42 -8.41
C ASN A 688 -12.75 33.14 -7.84
N THR A 689 -13.64 32.54 -8.64
CA THR A 689 -14.25 31.25 -8.27
C THR A 689 -13.18 30.21 -7.92
N VAL A 690 -13.41 29.45 -6.85
CA VAL A 690 -12.47 28.49 -6.33
C VAL A 690 -12.05 27.45 -7.39
N ASN A 691 -10.76 27.22 -7.54
CA ASN A 691 -10.17 26.27 -8.45
C ASN A 691 -10.64 26.42 -9.92
N SER A 692 -11.00 27.62 -10.34
CA SER A 692 -11.49 27.93 -11.71
C SER A 692 -10.38 28.00 -12.75
N ASN A 693 -9.13 28.20 -12.34
CA ASN A 693 -7.97 28.25 -13.22
C ASN A 693 -7.07 27.02 -13.06
N ASN A 694 -6.21 26.79 -14.04
CA ASN A 694 -5.22 25.70 -14.01
C ASN A 694 -3.80 26.28 -14.07
N LEU A 695 -2.89 25.67 -13.32
CA LEU A 695 -1.47 25.92 -13.42
C LEU A 695 -0.95 25.52 -14.83
N LYS A 696 0.27 25.94 -15.16
CA LYS A 696 0.95 25.48 -16.39
C LYS A 696 1.10 23.97 -16.38
N ASN A 697 1.11 23.38 -17.59
CA ASN A 697 1.35 21.95 -17.74
C ASN A 697 2.71 21.56 -17.18
N TYR A 698 2.75 20.40 -16.55
CA TYR A 698 3.95 19.78 -16.01
C TYR A 698 4.65 18.93 -17.06
N PHE A 699 5.98 19.05 -17.14
CA PHE A 699 6.79 18.14 -17.97
C PHE A 699 8.12 17.83 -17.30
N ARG A 700 8.49 16.54 -17.25
CA ARG A 700 9.76 16.09 -16.66
C ARG A 700 10.29 14.89 -17.43
N VAL A 701 11.61 14.87 -17.65
CA VAL A 701 12.34 13.73 -18.17
C VAL A 701 13.25 13.20 -17.10
N ASP A 702 13.21 11.88 -16.84
CA ASP A 702 14.03 11.18 -15.86
C ASP A 702 14.89 10.15 -16.56
N PHE A 703 16.16 10.05 -16.15
CA PHE A 703 17.12 9.08 -16.67
C PHE A 703 17.70 8.22 -15.56
N SER A 704 18.03 6.97 -15.88
CA SER A 704 18.75 6.07 -14.98
C SER A 704 19.67 5.13 -15.75
N MET A 705 20.79 4.81 -15.13
CA MET A 705 21.74 3.83 -15.60
C MET A 705 22.26 3.02 -14.40
N ASN A 706 22.45 1.73 -14.58
CA ASN A 706 23.23 0.95 -13.64
C ASN A 706 24.20 -0.02 -14.35
N TYR A 707 25.31 -0.30 -13.68
CA TYR A 707 26.32 -1.27 -14.09
C TYR A 707 26.49 -2.31 -13.00
N THR A 708 26.41 -3.59 -13.37
CA THR A 708 26.57 -4.70 -12.43
C THR A 708 27.93 -5.37 -12.65
N PHE A 709 28.78 -5.33 -11.64
CA PHE A 709 30.11 -5.96 -11.64
C PHE A 709 30.02 -7.48 -11.48
N LYS A 710 31.05 -8.20 -11.94
CA LYS A 710 31.14 -9.65 -11.77
C LYS A 710 31.23 -10.10 -10.29
N PHE A 711 31.76 -9.26 -9.41
CA PHE A 711 31.89 -9.51 -7.96
C PHE A 711 30.62 -9.20 -7.15
N LYS A 712 29.45 -9.19 -7.81
CA LYS A 712 28.13 -8.86 -7.22
C LYS A 712 28.02 -7.41 -6.71
N GLY A 713 28.89 -6.51 -7.12
CA GLY A 713 28.77 -5.07 -6.91
C GLY A 713 27.86 -4.44 -7.96
N ARG A 714 27.26 -3.31 -7.64
CA ARG A 714 26.46 -2.49 -8.56
C ARG A 714 26.74 -1.01 -8.32
N ILE A 715 26.91 -0.27 -9.40
CA ILE A 715 26.91 1.20 -9.41
C ILE A 715 25.64 1.66 -10.14
N GLY A 716 24.96 2.64 -9.58
CA GLY A 716 23.75 3.25 -10.16
C GLY A 716 23.90 4.75 -10.28
N LEU A 717 23.33 5.30 -11.33
CA LEU A 717 23.17 6.74 -11.57
C LEU A 717 21.68 6.99 -11.87
N SER A 718 21.09 7.99 -11.27
CA SER A 718 19.79 8.53 -11.69
C SER A 718 19.84 10.04 -11.76
N ILE A 719 19.07 10.61 -12.67
CA ILE A 719 18.92 12.05 -12.82
C ILE A 719 17.41 12.32 -12.93
N TRP A 720 16.86 13.01 -11.95
CA TRP A 720 15.51 13.52 -12.02
C TRP A 720 15.50 14.86 -12.71
N ASN A 721 14.48 15.10 -13.52
CA ASN A 721 14.31 16.34 -14.27
C ASN A 721 15.55 16.70 -15.11
N LEU A 722 15.96 15.77 -15.97
CA LEU A 722 17.15 15.88 -16.84
C LEU A 722 17.21 17.19 -17.66
N LEU A 723 16.05 17.72 -18.02
CA LEU A 723 15.92 18.96 -18.80
C LEU A 723 15.84 20.22 -17.94
N ASP A 724 15.95 20.09 -16.62
CA ASP A 724 15.82 21.17 -15.63
C ASP A 724 14.59 22.07 -15.83
N THR A 725 13.47 21.45 -16.21
CA THR A 725 12.22 22.18 -16.45
C THR A 725 11.66 22.73 -15.14
N LYS A 726 11.41 24.04 -15.08
CA LYS A 726 10.76 24.68 -13.93
C LYS A 726 9.26 24.38 -13.95
N ASN A 727 8.82 23.48 -13.09
CA ASN A 727 7.43 23.07 -12.97
C ASN A 727 6.82 23.62 -11.69
N ILE A 728 5.79 24.45 -11.82
CA ILE A 728 5.03 25.02 -10.70
C ILE A 728 4.02 23.97 -10.21
N LEU A 729 4.07 23.67 -8.91
CA LEU A 729 3.17 22.70 -8.26
C LEU A 729 2.03 23.36 -7.50
N ASN A 730 2.23 24.60 -7.05
CA ASN A 730 1.22 25.40 -6.38
C ASN A 730 1.46 26.90 -6.58
N THR A 731 0.39 27.67 -6.56
CA THR A 731 0.42 29.14 -6.56
C THR A 731 -0.57 29.64 -5.54
N TYR A 732 -0.15 30.53 -4.67
CA TYR A 732 -1.00 31.19 -3.70
C TYR A 732 -0.55 32.65 -3.51
N TYR A 733 -1.34 33.43 -2.78
CA TYR A 733 -1.18 34.88 -2.68
C TYR A 733 -1.18 35.27 -1.21
N ASN A 734 -0.24 36.14 -0.83
CA ASN A 734 -0.19 36.78 0.47
C ASN A 734 -0.08 38.31 0.29
N LEU A 735 -0.46 39.08 1.31
CA LEU A 735 -0.15 40.50 1.38
C LEU A 735 1.22 40.70 2.02
N ASP A 736 2.01 41.61 1.47
CA ASP A 736 3.24 42.07 2.11
C ASP A 736 2.94 43.14 3.19
N GLU A 737 3.98 43.62 3.87
CA GLU A 737 3.89 44.62 4.92
C GLU A 737 3.26 45.95 4.43
N ASN A 738 3.28 46.21 3.14
CA ASN A 738 2.73 47.39 2.49
C ASN A 738 1.34 47.16 1.85
N ASN A 739 0.71 46.01 2.12
CA ASN A 739 -0.54 45.56 1.52
C ASN A 739 -0.46 45.34 -0.01
N PHE A 740 0.71 45.11 -0.59
CA PHE A 740 0.82 44.64 -1.97
C PHE A 740 0.67 43.09 -2.04
N ILE A 741 -0.04 42.65 -3.08
CA ILE A 741 -0.25 41.22 -3.31
C ILE A 741 1.05 40.58 -3.81
N LYS A 742 1.62 39.68 -3.03
CA LYS A 742 2.77 38.84 -3.39
C LYS A 742 2.29 37.49 -3.90
N THR A 743 2.69 37.14 -5.12
CA THR A 743 2.45 35.78 -5.68
C THR A 743 3.56 34.84 -5.26
N ILE A 744 3.20 33.72 -4.64
CA ILE A 744 4.13 32.69 -4.17
C ILE A 744 3.92 31.43 -5.02
N ASN A 745 5.00 30.89 -5.59
CA ASN A 745 5.00 29.69 -6.39
C ASN A 745 5.84 28.61 -5.75
N THR A 746 5.25 27.43 -5.54
CA THR A 746 5.95 26.22 -5.11
C THR A 746 6.39 25.43 -6.33
N ASN A 747 7.68 25.11 -6.45
CA ASN A 747 8.25 24.41 -7.60
C ASN A 747 8.54 22.95 -7.29
N SER A 748 8.55 22.10 -8.33
CA SER A 748 9.06 20.73 -8.23
C SER A 748 10.59 20.73 -8.12
N LEU A 749 11.17 19.54 -7.86
CA LEU A 749 12.61 19.36 -7.95
C LEU A 749 13.15 19.77 -9.32
N GLY A 750 14.23 20.56 -9.35
CA GLY A 750 15.04 20.83 -10.51
C GLY A 750 15.89 19.61 -10.90
N LEU A 751 16.92 19.80 -11.73
CA LEU A 751 17.86 18.73 -12.10
C LEU A 751 18.52 18.16 -10.84
N THR A 752 18.18 16.92 -10.52
CA THR A 752 18.62 16.28 -9.27
C THR A 752 19.30 14.94 -9.58
N PRO A 753 20.65 14.89 -9.54
CA PRO A 753 21.41 13.66 -9.71
C PRO A 753 21.40 12.83 -8.42
N ASN A 754 21.48 11.51 -8.54
CA ASN A 754 21.80 10.61 -7.44
C ASN A 754 22.71 9.49 -7.96
N VAL A 755 23.73 9.15 -7.19
CA VAL A 755 24.68 8.06 -7.48
C VAL A 755 24.59 7.08 -6.33
N SER A 756 24.58 5.79 -6.65
CA SER A 756 24.57 4.73 -5.65
C SER A 756 25.68 3.71 -5.90
N PHE A 757 26.15 3.11 -4.84
CA PHE A 757 27.02 1.93 -4.87
C PHE A 757 26.48 0.88 -3.91
N ARG A 758 26.47 -0.37 -4.37
CA ARG A 758 26.03 -1.51 -3.56
C ARG A 758 26.89 -2.74 -3.79
N ILE A 759 27.17 -3.45 -2.71
CA ILE A 759 27.82 -4.76 -2.76
C ILE A 759 26.98 -5.77 -1.97
N ASN A 760 26.86 -6.98 -2.52
CA ASN A 760 26.11 -8.09 -1.89
C ASN A 760 27.02 -9.32 -1.78
N PHE A 761 26.92 -10.00 -0.65
CA PHE A 761 27.70 -11.20 -0.34
C PHE A 761 26.83 -12.44 -0.18
#